data_5ca03f5d00a45b9c654f3118f1e445fe
#
_entry.id   5ca03f5d00a45b9c654f3118f1e445fe
#
_cell.length_a   1.000
_cell.length_b   1.000
_cell.length_c   1.000
_cell.angle_alpha   90.00
_cell.angle_beta   90.00
_cell.angle_gamma   90.00
#
_symmetry.space_group_name_H-M   'P 1'
#
loop_
_entity.id
_entity.type
_entity.pdbx_description
1 polymer ?
#
loop_
_entity_poly.entity_id
_entity_poly.type
_entity_poly.pdbx_seq_one_letter_code
_entity_poly.pdbx_strand_id
1 'polypeptide(L)'
;MKNSFLAKVAEELIKRGGDFSALNIVFPQRRAIEVFSSIWQKKFSIKDGGSPKLFTMSRLFRNASGLKKADRTDMLFRIYGAYLEVCTKRGVSNQMTFEDFLPWSEMMFSDFDDVDRSLADAPSVFREVNNFHDIDNMKFADEESVKQLKEYFTTFFQAYGEDMRGKYHGIWNMLADIYECVKSSKEKTIYEGAVYRQGCEKLLKSSDERKYVFVGFNLLSGAERSVMKHLKDKGSADFFWDYTPGFVDEDNVAVSNVLRNLKSFGGWTPPAEDMEHTNINIVESSTQSGEVAYISKWLEEVNPAKEDFTAIIPMDDTILGIMRHFLPHESFAFNMPISLPHTSTFAKLMRFADSEIKKNAGQEGYDGRALVAALKEEIKNKVLKDDRGKYQDEELSADAAKSAVEKVETLLQKNDTIKVSPRVAAMIFKSQYISAEIEDEESETKFNSYGKRRVDVINLQDTRTIDFDNVLLLDCNEGSLPQTKRHPTMLPNSVRSAYGLPLLNNGSVAAYNFFRLLKRTPNISVAYSSSSMAIGSKEVSRYILQVFAGQIMRGFEVKNLVGKAVLHEHTPQPVIKTPQMLQKIKRLEATPLYMYVECPLKFYYNKVACLRTPMPDPEKMPSNLFGTIFHDSIQKYYEDKSDKHIERSTIEQDLADKKYTYLSACIKKAFNESNVRDNSIISGIILKYLKDVLRYDAAKAPFDIVPQYIEKFLYVPFVSKSGYMVKVGGKFDRVHIKDNIYVVVDYKTGKWSGPVKAANLKDVFTKPETLKHYNYVLQTMVYSLALDETLNKESIQKHSVRPELYFVAAMTHEDFTPQVTVDKHPIDEFSSIRDEVRNEVQNMVDDIFDISKPFTPCENGKPCAMCDYKCLCFR
;
A
#
# COMPACT_ATOMS: atom_id res chain seq x y z
N MET A 1 9.43 36.51 4.45
CA MET A 1 7.99 36.70 4.80
C MET A 1 7.38 38.04 4.40
N LYS A 2 8.14 39.14 4.26
CA LYS A 2 7.55 40.47 3.95
C LYS A 2 6.71 40.52 2.64
N ASN A 3 7.04 39.69 1.66
CA ASN A 3 6.36 39.63 0.35
C ASN A 3 5.46 38.39 0.15
N SER A 4 5.11 37.64 1.20
CA SER A 4 4.25 36.48 1.08
C SER A 4 2.81 36.86 0.73
N PHE A 5 2.07 35.96 0.05
CA PHE A 5 0.65 36.14 -0.29
C PHE A 5 -0.17 36.54 0.94
N LEU A 6 -0.02 35.79 2.05
CA LEU A 6 -0.76 36.08 3.28
C LEU A 6 -0.38 37.42 3.90
N ALA A 7 0.88 37.85 3.76
CA ALA A 7 1.32 39.18 4.23
C ALA A 7 0.68 40.31 3.39
N LYS A 8 0.60 40.13 2.06
CA LYS A 8 -0.08 41.07 1.17
C LYS A 8 -1.58 41.12 1.40
N VAL A 9 -2.22 39.98 1.71
CA VAL A 9 -3.63 39.95 2.12
C VAL A 9 -3.84 40.72 3.40
N ALA A 10 -2.97 40.56 4.42
CA ALA A 10 -3.07 41.32 5.66
C ALA A 10 -2.91 42.82 5.42
N GLU A 11 -1.92 43.23 4.62
CA GLU A 11 -1.69 44.64 4.26
C GLU A 11 -2.86 45.24 3.53
N GLU A 12 -3.45 44.55 2.56
CA GLU A 12 -4.62 45.02 1.82
C GLU A 12 -5.84 45.16 2.73
N LEU A 13 -6.07 44.23 3.65
CA LEU A 13 -7.14 44.30 4.64
C LEU A 13 -6.95 45.52 5.56
N ILE A 14 -5.72 45.75 6.04
CA ILE A 14 -5.39 46.92 6.88
C ILE A 14 -5.62 48.20 6.09
N LYS A 15 -5.20 48.26 4.83
CA LYS A 15 -5.40 49.44 3.95
C LYS A 15 -6.87 49.76 3.73
N ARG A 16 -7.72 48.73 3.62
CA ARG A 16 -9.18 48.94 3.49
C ARG A 16 -9.81 49.49 4.76
N GLY A 17 -9.19 49.26 5.93
CA GLY A 17 -9.67 49.72 7.21
C GLY A 17 -10.97 49.09 7.66
N GLY A 18 -11.51 49.54 8.79
CA GLY A 18 -12.77 49.08 9.35
C GLY A 18 -12.61 48.33 10.66
N ASP A 19 -13.72 47.83 11.21
CA ASP A 19 -13.74 47.01 12.41
C ASP A 19 -13.38 45.57 12.08
N PHE A 20 -12.14 45.20 12.42
CA PHE A 20 -11.64 43.82 12.16
C PHE A 20 -12.30 42.77 13.07
N SER A 21 -12.86 43.16 14.22
CA SER A 21 -13.56 42.20 15.11
C SER A 21 -14.86 41.66 14.49
N ALA A 22 -15.44 42.41 13.55
CA ALA A 22 -16.62 42.02 12.79
C ALA A 22 -16.30 41.10 11.57
N LEU A 23 -15.01 40.95 11.21
CA LEU A 23 -14.61 40.12 10.06
C LEU A 23 -14.47 38.65 10.43
N ASN A 24 -15.00 37.80 9.55
CA ASN A 24 -14.79 36.36 9.57
C ASN A 24 -13.89 35.99 8.36
N ILE A 25 -12.63 35.68 8.61
CA ILE A 25 -11.69 35.29 7.56
C ILE A 25 -11.67 33.77 7.44
N VAL A 26 -11.94 33.26 6.25
CA VAL A 26 -12.08 31.85 5.98
C VAL A 26 -10.92 31.38 5.09
N PHE A 27 -10.21 30.36 5.57
CA PHE A 27 -9.07 29.75 4.88
C PHE A 27 -9.38 28.30 4.47
N PRO A 28 -8.69 27.77 3.45
CA PRO A 28 -8.85 26.38 3.05
C PRO A 28 -8.29 25.36 4.07
N GLN A 29 -7.32 25.77 4.92
CA GLN A 29 -6.62 24.88 5.84
C GLN A 29 -6.14 25.58 7.12
N ARG A 30 -5.88 24.77 8.20
CA ARG A 30 -5.49 25.28 9.53
C ARG A 30 -4.12 25.98 9.50
N ARG A 31 -3.13 25.42 8.80
CA ARG A 31 -1.77 25.98 8.74
C ARG A 31 -1.75 27.41 8.17
N ALA A 32 -2.60 27.70 7.19
CA ALA A 32 -2.75 29.06 6.66
C ALA A 32 -3.25 30.05 7.74
N ILE A 33 -4.14 29.59 8.63
CA ILE A 33 -4.62 30.38 9.78
C ILE A 33 -3.45 30.70 10.74
N GLU A 34 -2.62 29.71 11.06
CA GLU A 34 -1.48 29.86 11.98
C GLU A 34 -0.46 30.87 11.44
N VAL A 35 -0.09 30.72 10.15
CA VAL A 35 0.83 31.65 9.48
C VAL A 35 0.23 33.05 9.39
N PHE A 36 -1.05 33.16 8.99
CA PHE A 36 -1.73 34.46 8.92
C PHE A 36 -1.84 35.13 10.29
N SER A 37 -2.20 34.39 11.33
CA SER A 37 -2.27 34.87 12.70
C SER A 37 -0.93 35.43 13.19
N SER A 38 0.17 34.72 12.92
CA SER A 38 1.52 35.19 13.24
C SER A 38 1.90 36.48 12.48
N ILE A 39 1.54 36.58 11.21
CA ILE A 39 1.76 37.79 10.41
C ILE A 39 0.92 38.95 10.94
N TRP A 40 -0.36 38.70 11.23
CA TRP A 40 -1.28 39.68 11.75
C TRP A 40 -0.80 40.25 13.08
N GLN A 41 -0.42 39.42 14.04
CA GLN A 41 0.11 39.85 15.35
C GLN A 41 1.39 40.69 15.25
N LYS A 42 2.28 40.36 14.28
CA LYS A 42 3.52 41.12 14.09
C LYS A 42 3.30 42.49 13.44
N LYS A 43 2.31 42.63 12.57
CA LYS A 43 2.04 43.87 11.81
C LYS A 43 1.03 44.79 12.50
N PHE A 44 0.19 44.22 13.37
CA PHE A 44 -0.90 44.95 14.01
C PHE A 44 -0.65 45.14 15.51
N SER A 45 -0.49 46.31 15.95
CA SER A 45 -0.51 46.64 17.40
C SER A 45 -1.95 46.54 17.90
N ILE A 46 -2.16 45.77 18.97
CA ILE A 46 -3.47 45.40 19.55
C ILE A 46 -4.38 46.63 19.86
N LYS A 47 -3.89 47.83 19.71
CA LYS A 47 -4.61 49.09 20.04
C LYS A 47 -5.64 49.54 19.00
N ASP A 48 -5.60 49.00 17.77
CA ASP A 48 -6.36 49.61 16.65
C ASP A 48 -7.41 48.68 16.01
N GLY A 49 -8.42 48.22 16.76
CA GLY A 49 -9.66 47.73 16.09
C GLY A 49 -9.96 46.24 16.20
N GLY A 50 -9.38 45.53 17.16
CA GLY A 50 -9.72 44.10 17.43
C GLY A 50 -9.09 43.11 16.46
N SER A 51 -9.21 41.81 16.74
CA SER A 51 -8.68 40.72 15.87
C SER A 51 -9.81 40.04 15.10
N PRO A 52 -9.63 39.74 13.81
CA PRO A 52 -10.64 39.01 13.03
C PRO A 52 -10.81 37.58 13.53
N LYS A 53 -12.00 37.02 13.32
CA LYS A 53 -12.27 35.61 13.61
C LYS A 53 -11.78 34.76 12.46
N LEU A 54 -10.92 33.80 12.74
CA LEU A 54 -10.30 32.94 11.74
C LEU A 54 -10.96 31.56 11.73
N PHE A 55 -11.34 31.07 10.56
CA PHE A 55 -12.01 29.80 10.37
C PHE A 55 -11.42 29.02 9.20
N THR A 56 -11.50 27.70 9.28
CA THR A 56 -11.45 26.87 8.05
C THR A 56 -12.86 26.71 7.49
N MET A 57 -12.97 26.42 6.18
CA MET A 57 -14.27 26.17 5.54
C MET A 57 -15.03 25.03 6.25
N SER A 58 -14.34 23.95 6.59
CA SER A 58 -14.93 22.82 7.33
C SER A 58 -15.50 23.25 8.70
N ARG A 59 -14.81 24.14 9.43
CA ARG A 59 -15.31 24.69 10.71
C ARG A 59 -16.52 25.57 10.52
N LEU A 60 -16.56 26.36 9.43
CA LEU A 60 -17.72 27.20 9.10
C LEU A 60 -18.97 26.33 8.89
N PHE A 61 -18.88 25.28 8.08
CA PHE A 61 -20.00 24.36 7.83
C PHE A 61 -20.41 23.57 9.07
N ARG A 62 -19.45 23.10 9.87
CA ARG A 62 -19.76 22.42 11.16
C ARG A 62 -20.54 23.33 12.12
N ASN A 63 -20.10 24.58 12.25
CA ASN A 63 -20.79 25.54 13.13
C ASN A 63 -22.23 25.83 12.64
N ALA A 64 -22.42 25.95 11.33
CA ALA A 64 -23.72 26.18 10.74
C ALA A 64 -24.63 24.95 10.83
N SER A 65 -24.13 23.77 10.52
CA SER A 65 -24.91 22.52 10.58
C SER A 65 -25.28 22.10 11.98
N GLY A 66 -24.41 22.33 12.96
CA GLY A 66 -24.50 21.78 14.32
C GLY A 66 -24.15 20.29 14.39
N LEU A 67 -23.69 19.70 13.26
CA LEU A 67 -23.24 18.32 13.17
C LEU A 67 -21.71 18.22 13.37
N LYS A 68 -21.27 17.05 13.82
CA LYS A 68 -19.85 16.70 13.91
C LYS A 68 -19.50 15.66 12.84
N LYS A 69 -18.24 15.68 12.38
CA LYS A 69 -17.70 14.64 11.53
C LYS A 69 -17.60 13.35 12.31
N ALA A 70 -18.17 12.28 11.80
CA ALA A 70 -18.03 10.93 12.33
C ALA A 70 -16.64 10.35 11.96
N ASP A 71 -16.19 9.40 12.78
CA ASP A 71 -15.05 8.55 12.40
C ASP A 71 -15.40 7.72 11.15
N ARG A 72 -14.41 7.54 10.25
CA ARG A 72 -14.60 6.77 9.01
C ARG A 72 -15.08 5.36 9.29
N THR A 73 -14.47 4.68 10.25
CA THR A 73 -14.82 3.29 10.59
C THR A 73 -16.23 3.17 11.17
N ASP A 74 -16.64 4.11 12.05
CA ASP A 74 -18.02 4.17 12.53
C ASP A 74 -19.02 4.30 11.38
N MET A 75 -18.68 5.11 10.36
CA MET A 75 -19.53 5.24 9.18
C MET A 75 -19.62 3.96 8.34
N LEU A 76 -18.55 3.17 8.23
CA LEU A 76 -18.58 1.89 7.53
C LEU A 76 -19.55 0.90 8.21
N PHE A 77 -19.56 0.85 9.54
CA PHE A 77 -20.53 0.07 10.30
C PHE A 77 -21.97 0.55 10.07
N ARG A 78 -22.19 1.87 10.06
CA ARG A 78 -23.53 2.45 9.83
C ARG A 78 -24.03 2.18 8.41
N ILE A 79 -23.17 2.26 7.40
CA ILE A 79 -23.52 1.93 6.02
C ILE A 79 -23.89 0.45 5.92
N TYR A 80 -23.17 -0.43 6.60
CA TYR A 80 -23.52 -1.84 6.66
C TYR A 80 -24.85 -2.09 7.40
N GLY A 81 -25.08 -1.40 8.51
CA GLY A 81 -26.37 -1.46 9.23
C GLY A 81 -27.55 -1.01 8.34
N ALA A 82 -27.36 0.08 7.58
CA ALA A 82 -28.34 0.55 6.60
C ALA A 82 -28.59 -0.48 5.49
N TYR A 83 -27.53 -1.14 5.00
CA TYR A 83 -27.66 -2.24 4.04
C TYR A 83 -28.52 -3.39 4.60
N LEU A 84 -28.28 -3.83 5.83
CA LEU A 84 -29.07 -4.89 6.48
C LEU A 84 -30.55 -4.48 6.63
N GLU A 85 -30.81 -3.23 7.02
CA GLU A 85 -32.16 -2.70 7.12
C GLU A 85 -32.88 -2.68 5.77
N VAL A 86 -32.20 -2.24 4.70
CA VAL A 86 -32.74 -2.25 3.34
C VAL A 86 -32.96 -3.66 2.84
N CYS A 87 -32.06 -4.60 3.09
CA CYS A 87 -32.24 -6.02 2.77
C CYS A 87 -33.49 -6.59 3.45
N THR A 88 -33.69 -6.29 4.72
CA THR A 88 -34.87 -6.73 5.48
C THR A 88 -36.16 -6.16 4.89
N LYS A 89 -36.20 -4.86 4.58
CA LYS A 89 -37.35 -4.20 3.94
C LYS A 89 -37.68 -4.77 2.55
N ARG A 90 -36.66 -5.19 1.78
CA ARG A 90 -36.83 -5.77 0.45
C ARG A 90 -36.97 -7.29 0.40
N GLY A 91 -36.92 -7.97 1.56
CA GLY A 91 -37.04 -9.42 1.66
C GLY A 91 -35.86 -10.21 1.07
N VAL A 92 -34.65 -9.61 1.08
CA VAL A 92 -33.41 -10.26 0.61
C VAL A 92 -32.92 -11.25 1.65
N SER A 93 -32.97 -12.55 1.32
CA SER A 93 -32.62 -13.62 2.26
C SER A 93 -31.11 -13.92 2.37
N ASN A 94 -30.35 -13.67 1.31
CA ASN A 94 -28.91 -13.94 1.30
C ASN A 94 -28.11 -12.64 1.50
N GLN A 95 -28.01 -12.19 2.76
CA GLN A 95 -27.29 -10.99 3.13
C GLN A 95 -25.78 -11.27 3.16
N MET A 96 -24.97 -10.30 2.72
CA MET A 96 -23.51 -10.38 2.84
C MET A 96 -23.06 -10.25 4.29
N THR A 97 -21.96 -10.90 4.62
CA THR A 97 -21.27 -10.65 5.90
C THR A 97 -20.66 -9.25 5.91
N PHE A 98 -20.33 -8.73 7.09
CA PHE A 98 -19.65 -7.42 7.19
C PHE A 98 -18.32 -7.41 6.42
N GLU A 99 -17.57 -8.51 6.48
CA GLU A 99 -16.29 -8.66 5.78
C GLU A 99 -16.46 -8.56 4.26
N ASP A 100 -17.46 -9.24 3.70
CA ASP A 100 -17.74 -9.21 2.25
C ASP A 100 -18.28 -7.85 1.79
N PHE A 101 -19.00 -7.15 2.67
CA PHE A 101 -19.60 -5.86 2.36
C PHE A 101 -18.66 -4.66 2.60
N LEU A 102 -17.55 -4.84 3.34
CA LEU A 102 -16.65 -3.77 3.72
C LEU A 102 -16.11 -2.94 2.53
N PRO A 103 -15.67 -3.54 1.40
CA PRO A 103 -15.26 -2.77 0.23
C PRO A 103 -16.38 -1.93 -0.37
N TRP A 104 -17.61 -2.42 -0.34
CA TRP A 104 -18.78 -1.68 -0.78
C TRP A 104 -19.07 -0.50 0.13
N SER A 105 -18.97 -0.71 1.45
CA SER A 105 -19.10 0.38 2.43
C SER A 105 -18.10 1.51 2.18
N GLU A 106 -16.84 1.17 1.84
CA GLU A 106 -15.81 2.15 1.55
C GLU A 106 -16.11 2.96 0.27
N MET A 107 -16.54 2.29 -0.79
CA MET A 107 -16.97 2.97 -2.02
C MET A 107 -18.17 3.87 -1.77
N MET A 108 -19.21 3.37 -1.08
CA MET A 108 -20.40 4.15 -0.73
C MET A 108 -20.08 5.35 0.13
N PHE A 109 -19.20 5.19 1.13
CA PHE A 109 -18.75 6.30 1.98
C PHE A 109 -18.15 7.43 1.15
N SER A 110 -17.26 7.10 0.20
CA SER A 110 -16.63 8.07 -0.68
C SER A 110 -17.65 8.75 -1.60
N ASP A 111 -18.53 7.97 -2.23
CA ASP A 111 -19.52 8.48 -3.17
C ASP A 111 -20.60 9.34 -2.49
N PHE A 112 -21.05 8.94 -1.29
CA PHE A 112 -22.00 9.74 -0.50
C PHE A 112 -21.41 11.08 -0.08
N ASP A 113 -20.12 11.09 0.32
CA ASP A 113 -19.40 12.31 0.69
C ASP A 113 -19.30 13.27 -0.53
N ASP A 114 -18.92 12.74 -1.69
CA ASP A 114 -18.80 13.53 -2.92
C ASP A 114 -20.15 14.09 -3.41
N VAL A 115 -21.20 13.28 -3.39
CA VAL A 115 -22.55 13.67 -3.81
C VAL A 115 -23.08 14.81 -2.91
N ASP A 116 -22.94 14.68 -1.61
CA ASP A 116 -23.41 15.70 -0.66
C ASP A 116 -22.56 16.96 -0.72
N ARG A 117 -21.26 16.85 -0.82
CA ARG A 117 -20.34 17.98 -0.92
C ARG A 117 -20.55 18.78 -2.22
N SER A 118 -20.93 18.09 -3.29
CA SER A 118 -21.26 18.72 -4.58
C SER A 118 -22.67 19.27 -4.65
N LEU A 119 -23.53 19.00 -3.67
CA LEU A 119 -24.97 19.31 -3.66
C LEU A 119 -25.74 18.64 -4.81
N ALA A 120 -25.22 17.55 -5.36
CA ALA A 120 -25.87 16.80 -6.41
C ALA A 120 -27.19 16.17 -5.90
N ASP A 121 -28.14 15.98 -6.80
CA ASP A 121 -29.40 15.30 -6.49
C ASP A 121 -29.18 13.81 -6.34
N ALA A 122 -29.00 13.34 -5.10
CA ALA A 122 -28.67 11.98 -4.80
C ALA A 122 -29.65 10.94 -5.36
N PRO A 123 -30.99 11.15 -5.27
CA PRO A 123 -31.96 10.26 -5.91
C PRO A 123 -31.75 10.09 -7.41
N SER A 124 -31.44 11.15 -8.13
CA SER A 124 -31.15 11.07 -9.57
C SER A 124 -29.82 10.38 -9.84
N VAL A 125 -28.74 10.75 -9.11
CA VAL A 125 -27.42 10.13 -9.26
C VAL A 125 -27.49 8.62 -9.06
N PHE A 126 -28.19 8.16 -8.01
CA PHE A 126 -28.23 6.74 -7.66
C PHE A 126 -29.31 5.95 -8.44
N ARG A 127 -30.40 6.55 -8.90
CA ARG A 127 -31.44 5.89 -9.70
C ARG A 127 -31.06 5.72 -11.16
N GLU A 128 -30.44 6.69 -11.77
CA GLU A 128 -30.09 6.64 -13.20
C GLU A 128 -29.05 5.59 -13.51
N VAL A 129 -28.25 5.18 -12.52
CA VAL A 129 -27.28 4.10 -12.65
C VAL A 129 -27.92 2.70 -12.48
N ASN A 130 -29.19 2.63 -12.05
CA ASN A 130 -29.91 1.37 -11.83
C ASN A 130 -30.28 0.61 -13.12
N ASN A 131 -30.36 1.29 -14.28
CA ASN A 131 -30.83 0.67 -15.50
C ASN A 131 -29.74 0.59 -16.55
N PHE A 132 -29.07 -0.57 -16.65
CA PHE A 132 -28.13 -0.86 -17.72
C PHE A 132 -28.75 -0.77 -19.13
N HIS A 133 -30.07 -1.02 -19.24
CA HIS A 133 -30.84 -0.82 -20.47
C HIS A 133 -31.10 0.64 -20.78
N ASP A 134 -31.03 1.53 -19.78
CA ASP A 134 -31.28 2.97 -19.94
C ASP A 134 -30.01 3.79 -20.23
N ILE A 135 -28.83 3.17 -20.23
CA ILE A 135 -27.57 3.81 -20.64
C ILE A 135 -27.70 4.34 -22.08
N ASP A 136 -28.42 3.62 -22.94
CA ASP A 136 -28.68 4.04 -24.31
C ASP A 136 -29.68 5.20 -24.41
N ASN A 137 -30.45 5.47 -23.34
CA ASN A 137 -31.47 6.52 -23.23
C ASN A 137 -31.06 7.70 -22.36
N MET A 138 -29.81 7.73 -21.89
CA MET A 138 -29.29 8.86 -21.08
C MET A 138 -29.24 10.15 -21.91
N LYS A 139 -30.23 11.02 -21.71
CA LYS A 139 -30.43 12.28 -22.47
C LYS A 139 -29.30 13.31 -22.33
N PHE A 140 -28.35 13.11 -21.45
CA PHE A 140 -27.26 14.05 -21.15
C PHE A 140 -25.86 13.48 -21.43
N ALA A 141 -25.73 12.21 -21.80
CA ALA A 141 -24.46 11.61 -22.15
C ALA A 141 -24.25 11.67 -23.67
N ASP A 142 -23.08 12.12 -24.09
CA ASP A 142 -22.66 12.01 -25.47
C ASP A 142 -22.31 10.52 -25.80
N GLU A 143 -22.24 10.18 -27.08
CA GLU A 143 -21.98 8.81 -27.54
C GLU A 143 -20.65 8.25 -27.00
N GLU A 144 -19.63 9.10 -26.82
CA GLU A 144 -18.33 8.70 -26.29
C GLU A 144 -18.40 8.37 -24.80
N SER A 145 -19.15 9.16 -24.02
CA SER A 145 -19.38 8.89 -22.58
C SER A 145 -20.17 7.60 -22.37
N VAL A 146 -21.17 7.33 -23.20
CA VAL A 146 -21.94 6.06 -23.22
C VAL A 146 -21.04 4.89 -23.54
N LYS A 147 -20.16 5.02 -24.53
CA LYS A 147 -19.19 3.98 -24.92
C LYS A 147 -18.20 3.69 -23.80
N GLN A 148 -17.61 4.73 -23.19
CA GLN A 148 -16.67 4.59 -22.06
C GLN A 148 -17.34 3.95 -20.85
N LEU A 149 -18.60 4.27 -20.58
CA LEU A 149 -19.39 3.65 -19.53
C LEU A 149 -19.61 2.14 -19.79
N LYS A 150 -19.99 1.77 -21.02
CA LYS A 150 -20.15 0.37 -21.44
C LYS A 150 -18.82 -0.38 -21.35
N GLU A 151 -17.71 0.21 -21.80
CA GLU A 151 -16.38 -0.39 -21.71
C GLU A 151 -15.93 -0.56 -20.26
N TYR A 152 -16.16 0.43 -19.40
CA TYR A 152 -15.86 0.35 -17.97
C TYR A 152 -16.59 -0.84 -17.33
N PHE A 153 -17.89 -0.95 -17.52
CA PHE A 153 -18.68 -2.03 -16.96
C PHE A 153 -18.31 -3.38 -17.59
N THR A 154 -18.06 -3.42 -18.87
CA THR A 154 -17.64 -4.67 -19.54
C THR A 154 -16.29 -5.15 -18.99
N THR A 155 -15.32 -4.25 -18.84
CA THR A 155 -14.00 -4.56 -18.28
C THR A 155 -14.10 -4.96 -16.81
N PHE A 156 -14.90 -4.24 -16.02
CA PHE A 156 -15.15 -4.56 -14.61
C PHE A 156 -15.76 -5.94 -14.45
N PHE A 157 -16.79 -6.26 -15.24
CA PHE A 157 -17.46 -7.57 -15.15
C PHE A 157 -16.67 -8.72 -15.76
N GLN A 158 -15.87 -8.49 -16.78
CA GLN A 158 -14.92 -9.49 -17.28
C GLN A 158 -13.86 -9.85 -16.22
N ALA A 159 -13.45 -8.86 -15.42
CA ALA A 159 -12.50 -9.06 -14.36
C ALA A 159 -13.06 -9.84 -13.17
N TYR A 160 -14.36 -9.74 -12.86
CA TYR A 160 -14.95 -10.25 -11.62
C TYR A 160 -15.93 -11.43 -11.78
N GLY A 161 -16.23 -11.89 -12.99
CA GLY A 161 -17.10 -13.06 -13.27
C GLY A 161 -18.61 -12.82 -13.08
N GLU A 162 -19.44 -13.78 -13.51
CA GLU A 162 -20.92 -13.64 -13.51
C GLU A 162 -21.56 -13.60 -12.12
N ASP A 163 -20.96 -14.28 -11.13
CA ASP A 163 -21.49 -14.30 -9.74
C ASP A 163 -21.34 -12.93 -9.05
N MET A 164 -20.26 -12.22 -9.32
CA MET A 164 -20.06 -10.85 -8.83
C MET A 164 -20.97 -9.85 -9.56
N ARG A 165 -21.32 -10.11 -10.81
CA ARG A 165 -22.25 -9.30 -11.58
C ARG A 165 -23.63 -9.24 -10.91
N GLY A 166 -24.15 -10.39 -10.49
CA GLY A 166 -25.43 -10.45 -9.77
C GLY A 166 -25.40 -9.72 -8.43
N LYS A 167 -24.31 -9.85 -7.67
CA LYS A 167 -24.13 -9.17 -6.38
C LYS A 167 -23.99 -7.66 -6.57
N TYR A 168 -23.23 -7.23 -7.59
CA TYR A 168 -23.06 -5.81 -7.93
C TYR A 168 -24.39 -5.15 -8.27
N HIS A 169 -25.19 -5.75 -9.17
CA HIS A 169 -26.52 -5.24 -9.51
C HIS A 169 -27.46 -5.18 -8.30
N GLY A 170 -27.41 -6.21 -7.45
CA GLY A 170 -28.21 -6.24 -6.23
C GLY A 170 -27.88 -5.07 -5.31
N ILE A 171 -26.59 -4.78 -5.06
CA ILE A 171 -26.14 -3.69 -4.20
C ILE A 171 -26.47 -2.34 -4.85
N TRP A 172 -26.22 -2.21 -6.15
CA TRP A 172 -26.50 -0.97 -6.88
C TRP A 172 -27.97 -0.56 -6.81
N ASN A 173 -28.87 -1.51 -6.99
CA ASN A 173 -30.31 -1.28 -6.86
C ASN A 173 -30.76 -0.83 -5.45
N MET A 174 -29.95 -1.04 -4.44
CA MET A 174 -30.20 -0.62 -3.06
C MET A 174 -29.50 0.67 -2.67
N LEU A 175 -28.63 1.21 -3.54
CA LEU A 175 -27.73 2.31 -3.21
C LEU A 175 -28.47 3.58 -2.75
N ALA A 176 -29.56 3.96 -3.45
CA ALA A 176 -30.38 5.09 -3.07
C ALA A 176 -31.04 4.91 -1.70
N ASP A 177 -31.58 3.70 -1.42
CA ASP A 177 -32.25 3.39 -0.15
C ASP A 177 -31.25 3.37 1.00
N ILE A 178 -30.02 2.82 0.77
CA ILE A 178 -28.96 2.82 1.76
C ILE A 178 -28.54 4.26 2.10
N TYR A 179 -28.36 5.12 1.09
CA TYR A 179 -28.05 6.53 1.29
C TYR A 179 -29.11 7.25 2.13
N GLU A 180 -30.41 7.07 1.80
CA GLU A 180 -31.51 7.69 2.57
C GLU A 180 -31.58 7.14 3.99
N CYS A 181 -31.33 5.83 4.19
CA CYS A 181 -31.28 5.22 5.51
C CYS A 181 -30.16 5.82 6.37
N VAL A 182 -28.97 6.00 5.81
CA VAL A 182 -27.83 6.63 6.49
C VAL A 182 -28.14 8.09 6.88
N LYS A 183 -28.79 8.84 5.99
CA LYS A 183 -29.17 10.26 6.25
C LYS A 183 -30.30 10.44 7.25
N SER A 184 -31.22 9.50 7.32
CA SER A 184 -32.35 9.56 8.25
C SER A 184 -31.95 9.27 9.71
N SER A 185 -30.70 8.88 9.95
CA SER A 185 -30.15 8.65 11.29
C SER A 185 -30.22 9.92 12.15
N LYS A 186 -30.73 9.80 13.38
CA LYS A 186 -30.84 10.92 14.34
C LYS A 186 -29.52 11.28 15.04
N GLU A 187 -28.43 10.63 14.64
CA GLU A 187 -27.11 10.90 15.26
C GLU A 187 -26.59 12.29 14.88
N LYS A 188 -25.92 12.95 15.84
CA LYS A 188 -25.27 14.25 15.61
C LYS A 188 -23.94 14.17 14.90
N THR A 189 -23.48 12.96 14.56
CA THR A 189 -22.23 12.69 13.86
C THR A 189 -22.54 12.01 12.53
N ILE A 190 -21.94 12.50 11.44
CA ILE A 190 -22.12 11.96 10.08
C ILE A 190 -20.87 12.27 9.23
N TYR A 191 -20.75 11.70 8.02
CA TYR A 191 -19.65 12.01 7.10
C TYR A 191 -19.63 13.49 6.69
N GLU A 192 -18.46 13.96 6.28
CA GLU A 192 -18.19 15.40 6.11
C GLU A 192 -19.03 16.05 5.01
N GLY A 193 -19.30 15.36 3.89
CA GLY A 193 -20.18 15.88 2.82
C GLY A 193 -21.59 16.21 3.30
N ALA A 194 -22.18 15.36 4.16
CA ALA A 194 -23.48 15.64 4.75
C ALA A 194 -23.45 16.87 5.69
N VAL A 195 -22.33 17.06 6.42
CA VAL A 195 -22.11 18.29 7.23
C VAL A 195 -22.08 19.52 6.32
N TYR A 196 -21.38 19.43 5.16
CA TYR A 196 -21.32 20.49 4.18
C TYR A 196 -22.69 20.81 3.57
N ARG A 197 -23.45 19.80 3.14
CA ARG A 197 -24.80 19.99 2.58
C ARG A 197 -25.72 20.68 3.57
N GLN A 198 -25.85 20.14 4.78
CA GLN A 198 -26.72 20.71 5.80
C GLN A 198 -26.25 22.08 6.26
N GLY A 199 -24.93 22.28 6.40
CA GLY A 199 -24.35 23.60 6.72
C GLY A 199 -24.62 24.61 5.63
N CYS A 200 -24.50 24.22 4.34
CA CYS A 200 -24.86 25.06 3.21
C CYS A 200 -26.34 25.47 3.26
N GLU A 201 -27.26 24.51 3.41
CA GLU A 201 -28.69 24.78 3.47
C GLU A 201 -29.06 25.80 4.58
N LYS A 202 -28.42 25.67 5.76
CA LYS A 202 -28.65 26.60 6.86
C LYS A 202 -28.03 27.97 6.62
N LEU A 203 -26.81 28.05 6.03
CA LEU A 203 -26.17 29.34 5.69
C LEU A 203 -26.93 30.09 4.62
N LEU A 204 -27.50 29.40 3.63
CA LEU A 204 -28.34 30.03 2.59
C LEU A 204 -29.64 30.62 3.14
N LYS A 205 -30.17 30.07 4.24
CA LYS A 205 -31.39 30.55 4.92
C LYS A 205 -31.09 31.56 6.04
N SER A 206 -29.79 31.75 6.38
CA SER A 206 -29.37 32.59 7.48
C SER A 206 -29.55 34.08 7.13
N SER A 207 -30.07 34.87 8.10
CA SER A 207 -30.09 36.33 8.06
C SER A 207 -28.82 36.99 8.58
N ASP A 208 -27.69 36.24 8.60
CA ASP A 208 -26.43 36.71 9.14
C ASP A 208 -25.86 37.89 8.32
N GLU A 209 -25.64 39.03 8.99
CA GLU A 209 -25.10 40.27 8.40
C GLU A 209 -23.57 40.39 8.52
N ARG A 210 -22.90 39.37 9.09
CA ARG A 210 -21.45 39.38 9.26
C ARG A 210 -20.73 39.41 7.92
N LYS A 211 -19.58 40.09 7.88
CA LYS A 211 -18.71 40.10 6.69
C LYS A 211 -17.78 38.92 6.67
N TYR A 212 -17.64 38.29 5.52
CA TYR A 212 -16.78 37.14 5.29
C TYR A 212 -15.67 37.49 4.30
N VAL A 213 -14.48 37.02 4.55
CA VAL A 213 -13.31 37.17 3.66
C VAL A 213 -12.78 35.79 3.32
N PHE A 214 -12.86 35.40 2.07
CA PHE A 214 -12.37 34.10 1.61
C PHE A 214 -10.97 34.23 1.01
N VAL A 215 -9.98 33.50 1.55
CA VAL A 215 -8.56 33.67 1.22
C VAL A 215 -7.96 32.40 0.65
N GLY A 216 -7.41 32.44 -0.56
CA GLY A 216 -6.56 31.40 -1.15
C GLY A 216 -7.27 30.11 -1.54
N PHE A 217 -8.55 30.17 -1.88
CA PHE A 217 -9.30 29.02 -2.41
C PHE A 217 -8.93 28.73 -3.86
N ASN A 218 -8.98 27.44 -4.25
CA ASN A 218 -8.71 26.96 -5.61
C ASN A 218 -9.90 26.14 -6.11
N LEU A 219 -9.89 24.82 -6.01
CA LEU A 219 -11.01 23.96 -6.35
C LEU A 219 -12.12 24.13 -5.31
N LEU A 220 -13.30 24.52 -5.73
CA LEU A 220 -14.47 24.70 -4.87
C LEU A 220 -15.47 23.56 -5.10
N SER A 221 -15.94 22.97 -4.02
CA SER A 221 -17.09 22.06 -4.05
C SER A 221 -18.39 22.83 -4.36
N GLY A 222 -19.45 22.11 -4.72
CA GLY A 222 -20.77 22.71 -4.95
C GLY A 222 -21.30 23.49 -3.74
N ALA A 223 -21.13 22.92 -2.52
CA ALA A 223 -21.54 23.58 -1.28
C ALA A 223 -20.78 24.89 -1.02
N GLU A 224 -19.45 24.85 -1.19
CA GLU A 224 -18.61 26.04 -1.02
C GLU A 224 -18.97 27.13 -2.02
N ARG A 225 -19.13 26.78 -3.29
CA ARG A 225 -19.50 27.69 -4.38
C ARG A 225 -20.86 28.34 -4.11
N SER A 226 -21.83 27.57 -3.62
CA SER A 226 -23.19 28.07 -3.34
C SER A 226 -23.20 29.07 -2.20
N VAL A 227 -22.49 28.80 -1.10
CA VAL A 227 -22.36 29.71 0.05
C VAL A 227 -21.61 30.97 -0.35
N MET A 228 -20.48 30.85 -1.06
CA MET A 228 -19.71 32.02 -1.53
C MET A 228 -20.53 32.91 -2.46
N LYS A 229 -21.31 32.32 -3.37
CA LYS A 229 -22.19 33.06 -4.28
C LYS A 229 -23.28 33.78 -3.50
N HIS A 230 -23.96 33.12 -2.60
CA HIS A 230 -25.01 33.72 -1.78
C HIS A 230 -24.50 34.91 -0.94
N LEU A 231 -23.33 34.76 -0.29
CA LEU A 231 -22.72 35.84 0.48
C LEU A 231 -22.23 37.00 -0.40
N LYS A 232 -21.75 36.71 -1.61
CA LYS A 232 -21.42 37.72 -2.63
C LYS A 232 -22.64 38.51 -3.03
N ASP A 233 -23.74 37.82 -3.37
CA ASP A 233 -24.99 38.45 -3.85
C ASP A 233 -25.63 39.36 -2.77
N LYS A 234 -25.37 39.03 -1.49
CA LYS A 234 -25.72 39.89 -0.33
C LYS A 234 -24.75 41.05 -0.10
N GLY A 235 -23.64 41.12 -0.80
CA GLY A 235 -22.60 42.14 -0.53
C GLY A 235 -21.81 41.89 0.77
N SER A 236 -21.91 40.71 1.35
CA SER A 236 -21.30 40.33 2.63
C SER A 236 -20.01 39.49 2.48
N ALA A 237 -19.44 39.35 1.29
CA ALA A 237 -18.25 38.60 1.01
C ALA A 237 -17.21 39.32 0.18
N ASP A 238 -15.96 39.23 0.61
CA ASP A 238 -14.75 39.61 -0.13
C ASP A 238 -13.91 38.36 -0.46
N PHE A 239 -13.21 38.43 -1.61
CA PHE A 239 -12.42 37.29 -2.11
C PHE A 239 -10.99 37.71 -2.39
N PHE A 240 -10.04 36.90 -1.92
CA PHE A 240 -8.61 37.05 -2.11
C PHE A 240 -8.05 35.78 -2.76
N TRP A 241 -7.70 35.92 -4.05
CA TRP A 241 -7.23 34.78 -4.85
C TRP A 241 -5.71 34.76 -4.91
N ASP A 242 -5.12 33.61 -4.67
CA ASP A 242 -3.68 33.42 -4.80
C ASP A 242 -3.31 33.16 -6.27
N TYR A 243 -3.43 34.22 -7.06
CA TYR A 243 -3.16 34.23 -8.49
C TYR A 243 -2.38 35.48 -8.87
N THR A 244 -1.34 35.32 -9.67
CA THR A 244 -0.55 36.39 -10.24
C THR A 244 -0.60 36.29 -11.75
N PRO A 245 -0.97 37.36 -12.50
CA PRO A 245 -0.96 37.37 -13.97
C PRO A 245 0.39 36.94 -14.53
N GLY A 246 0.40 36.20 -15.66
CA GLY A 246 1.62 35.61 -16.24
C GLY A 246 2.14 34.36 -15.55
N PHE A 247 1.40 33.85 -14.57
CA PHE A 247 1.75 32.62 -13.88
C PHE A 247 1.77 31.43 -14.82
N VAL A 248 0.78 31.32 -15.69
CA VAL A 248 0.62 30.25 -16.69
C VAL A 248 -0.35 30.73 -17.77
N ASP A 249 -0.29 30.18 -18.98
CA ASP A 249 -1.26 30.40 -20.03
C ASP A 249 -2.69 30.04 -19.56
N GLU A 250 -3.71 30.78 -20.00
CA GLU A 250 -5.10 30.62 -19.52
C GLU A 250 -5.66 29.20 -19.75
N ASP A 251 -5.11 28.45 -20.70
CA ASP A 251 -5.49 27.09 -21.04
C ASP A 251 -4.88 26.04 -20.10
N ASN A 252 -4.01 26.43 -19.15
CA ASN A 252 -3.40 25.49 -18.24
C ASN A 252 -4.38 25.04 -17.15
N VAL A 253 -4.59 23.71 -17.07
CA VAL A 253 -5.48 23.06 -16.11
C VAL A 253 -5.14 23.41 -14.65
N ALA A 254 -3.87 23.66 -14.33
CA ALA A 254 -3.44 23.99 -12.97
C ALA A 254 -4.04 25.31 -12.47
N VAL A 255 -4.22 26.30 -13.33
CA VAL A 255 -4.72 27.64 -12.94
C VAL A 255 -6.19 27.82 -13.25
N SER A 256 -6.76 26.96 -14.10
CA SER A 256 -8.14 27.12 -14.61
C SER A 256 -9.18 27.27 -13.50
N ASN A 257 -9.00 26.61 -12.36
CA ASN A 257 -9.94 26.73 -11.23
C ASN A 257 -9.90 28.11 -10.59
N VAL A 258 -8.71 28.68 -10.35
CA VAL A 258 -8.58 30.02 -9.75
C VAL A 258 -9.10 31.08 -10.70
N LEU A 259 -8.76 30.99 -11.99
CA LEU A 259 -9.28 31.91 -13.02
C LEU A 259 -10.81 31.85 -13.17
N ARG A 260 -11.37 30.62 -13.14
CA ARG A 260 -12.82 30.40 -13.16
C ARG A 260 -13.50 31.05 -11.95
N ASN A 261 -12.89 30.91 -10.77
CA ASN A 261 -13.39 31.54 -9.55
C ASN A 261 -13.28 33.06 -9.63
N LEU A 262 -12.15 33.59 -10.10
CA LEU A 262 -11.96 35.03 -10.30
C LEU A 262 -13.01 35.62 -11.27
N LYS A 263 -13.25 34.95 -12.40
CA LYS A 263 -14.34 35.34 -13.36
C LYS A 263 -15.72 35.29 -12.70
N SER A 264 -16.00 34.31 -11.83
CA SER A 264 -17.32 34.13 -11.21
C SER A 264 -17.57 35.07 -10.02
N PHE A 265 -16.56 35.26 -9.19
CA PHE A 265 -16.70 35.97 -7.92
C PHE A 265 -16.08 37.37 -7.94
N GLY A 266 -15.18 37.68 -8.88
CA GLY A 266 -14.33 38.85 -8.76
C GLY A 266 -13.36 38.75 -7.59
N GLY A 267 -12.91 39.87 -7.09
CA GLY A 267 -12.08 39.92 -5.89
C GLY A 267 -10.67 40.41 -6.18
N TRP A 268 -9.83 40.37 -5.11
CA TRP A 268 -8.48 40.88 -5.14
C TRP A 268 -7.48 39.75 -5.50
N THR A 269 -6.46 40.11 -6.27
CA THR A 269 -5.28 39.30 -6.55
C THR A 269 -4.04 40.11 -6.20
N PRO A 270 -2.94 39.47 -5.79
CA PRO A 270 -1.71 40.20 -5.60
C PRO A 270 -1.28 40.89 -6.92
N PRO A 271 -0.73 42.10 -6.85
CA PRO A 271 -0.21 42.76 -8.03
C PRO A 271 0.84 41.94 -8.74
N ALA A 272 0.90 42.08 -10.07
CA ALA A 272 2.00 41.47 -10.82
C ALA A 272 3.30 42.17 -10.38
N GLU A 273 4.20 41.42 -9.79
CA GLU A 273 5.56 41.86 -9.50
C GLU A 273 6.48 41.22 -10.51
N ASP A 274 7.54 41.94 -10.89
CA ASP A 274 8.71 41.33 -11.51
C ASP A 274 9.29 40.36 -10.48
N MET A 275 8.97 39.10 -10.63
CA MET A 275 9.48 38.07 -9.74
C MET A 275 10.98 37.97 -9.97
N GLU A 276 11.77 38.29 -8.93
CA GLU A 276 13.20 38.05 -8.89
C GLU A 276 13.44 36.58 -9.31
N HIS A 277 14.55 36.37 -10.02
CA HIS A 277 14.90 35.08 -10.60
C HIS A 277 14.78 33.93 -9.59
N THR A 278 13.89 33.01 -9.83
CA THR A 278 13.80 31.77 -9.05
C THR A 278 14.88 30.80 -9.54
N ASN A 279 15.74 30.38 -8.64
CA ASN A 279 16.74 29.35 -8.93
C ASN A 279 16.08 27.96 -8.79
N ILE A 280 15.81 27.30 -9.90
CA ILE A 280 15.26 25.95 -9.90
C ILE A 280 16.41 24.96 -10.14
N ASN A 281 16.71 24.16 -9.13
CA ASN A 281 17.69 23.08 -9.24
C ASN A 281 16.93 21.76 -9.40
N ILE A 282 17.17 21.03 -10.49
CA ILE A 282 16.62 19.69 -10.68
C ILE A 282 17.72 18.69 -10.41
N VAL A 283 17.46 17.77 -9.47
CA VAL A 283 18.43 16.82 -8.95
C VAL A 283 18.01 15.41 -9.31
N GLU A 284 18.77 14.78 -10.16
CA GLU A 284 18.61 13.38 -10.48
C GLU A 284 19.43 12.51 -9.54
N SER A 285 18.83 11.50 -8.94
CA SER A 285 19.51 10.52 -8.10
C SER A 285 19.25 9.10 -8.61
N SER A 286 20.20 8.20 -8.47
CA SER A 286 20.01 6.80 -8.83
C SER A 286 19.08 6.04 -7.85
N THR A 287 18.86 6.57 -6.65
CA THR A 287 18.04 5.91 -5.61
C THR A 287 17.32 6.92 -4.72
N GLN A 288 16.23 6.51 -4.06
CA GLN A 288 15.58 7.33 -3.03
C GLN A 288 16.51 7.66 -1.85
N SER A 289 17.37 6.72 -1.45
CA SER A 289 18.36 6.99 -0.39
C SER A 289 19.35 8.07 -0.80
N GLY A 290 19.71 8.15 -2.09
CA GLY A 290 20.55 9.23 -2.62
C GLY A 290 19.85 10.59 -2.60
N GLU A 291 18.55 10.64 -2.88
CA GLU A 291 17.76 11.87 -2.73
C GLU A 291 17.77 12.37 -1.26
N VAL A 292 17.59 11.45 -0.31
CA VAL A 292 17.59 11.77 1.11
C VAL A 292 18.98 12.22 1.57
N ALA A 293 20.05 11.57 1.10
CA ALA A 293 21.43 11.98 1.41
C ALA A 293 21.76 13.39 0.90
N TYR A 294 21.10 13.82 -0.18
CA TYR A 294 21.24 15.17 -0.72
C TYR A 294 20.74 16.26 0.23
N ILE A 295 19.85 15.95 1.18
CA ILE A 295 19.28 16.92 2.13
C ILE A 295 20.40 17.70 2.87
N SER A 296 21.39 17.00 3.39
CA SER A 296 22.48 17.63 4.14
C SER A 296 23.26 18.62 3.28
N LYS A 297 23.61 18.18 2.05
CA LYS A 297 24.30 19.03 1.09
C LYS A 297 23.45 20.24 0.68
N TRP A 298 22.17 20.04 0.43
CA TRP A 298 21.24 21.11 0.08
C TRP A 298 21.12 22.16 1.20
N LEU A 299 21.02 21.72 2.46
CA LEU A 299 20.96 22.61 3.61
C LEU A 299 22.27 23.42 3.81
N GLU A 300 23.43 22.82 3.50
CA GLU A 300 24.73 23.52 3.51
C GLU A 300 24.81 24.57 2.37
N GLU A 301 24.35 24.22 1.15
CA GLU A 301 24.38 25.11 -0.02
C GLU A 301 23.42 26.30 0.16
N VAL A 302 22.21 26.05 0.64
CA VAL A 302 21.20 27.10 0.85
C VAL A 302 21.53 27.93 2.08
N ASN A 303 22.14 27.34 3.10
CA ASN A 303 22.53 27.95 4.35
C ASN A 303 21.46 28.90 4.94
N PRO A 304 20.22 28.39 5.21
CA PRO A 304 19.08 29.21 5.55
C PRO A 304 19.31 30.06 6.80
N ALA A 305 18.86 31.30 6.80
CA ALA A 305 18.82 32.13 8.00
C ALA A 305 17.81 31.61 9.02
N LYS A 306 17.93 32.02 10.29
CA LYS A 306 16.97 31.61 11.35
C LYS A 306 15.53 32.05 11.08
N GLU A 307 15.39 33.15 10.32
CA GLU A 307 14.08 33.74 10.00
C GLU A 307 13.48 33.19 8.70
N ASP A 308 14.24 32.39 7.95
CA ASP A 308 13.78 31.82 6.68
C ASP A 308 12.78 30.70 6.90
N PHE A 309 11.74 30.69 6.07
CA PHE A 309 10.80 29.58 5.96
C PHE A 309 11.40 28.51 5.04
N THR A 310 11.93 27.45 5.64
CA THR A 310 12.57 26.36 4.91
C THR A 310 11.72 25.10 5.04
N ALA A 311 11.41 24.47 3.91
CA ALA A 311 10.59 23.25 3.88
C ALA A 311 11.21 22.14 3.05
N ILE A 312 11.06 20.91 3.53
CA ILE A 312 11.27 19.67 2.76
C ILE A 312 9.90 19.03 2.51
N ILE A 313 9.62 18.70 1.26
CA ILE A 313 8.30 18.22 0.84
C ILE A 313 8.46 16.86 0.18
N PRO A 314 8.28 15.76 0.92
CA PRO A 314 8.25 14.43 0.34
C PRO A 314 6.94 14.21 -0.42
N MET A 315 7.02 13.63 -1.64
CA MET A 315 5.84 13.29 -2.42
C MET A 315 5.25 11.93 -2.01
N ASP A 316 6.05 11.07 -1.38
CA ASP A 316 5.62 9.80 -0.80
C ASP A 316 6.07 9.69 0.66
N ASP A 317 5.15 9.33 1.56
CA ASP A 317 5.42 9.20 3.00
C ASP A 317 6.40 8.06 3.32
N THR A 318 6.60 7.12 2.39
CA THR A 318 7.58 6.03 2.57
C THR A 318 9.01 6.52 2.76
N ILE A 319 9.34 7.69 2.21
CA ILE A 319 10.67 8.29 2.33
C ILE A 319 10.95 8.85 3.75
N LEU A 320 9.90 9.13 4.54
CA LEU A 320 10.02 9.69 5.88
C LEU A 320 10.83 8.79 6.83
N GLY A 321 10.64 7.47 6.72
CA GLY A 321 11.40 6.50 7.52
C GLY A 321 12.90 6.55 7.24
N ILE A 322 13.29 6.74 5.97
CA ILE A 322 14.70 6.86 5.55
C ILE A 322 15.26 8.22 5.99
N MET A 323 14.50 9.29 5.83
CA MET A 323 14.95 10.65 6.15
C MET A 323 15.45 10.79 7.58
N ARG A 324 14.80 10.18 8.56
CA ARG A 324 15.18 10.25 9.98
C ARG A 324 16.63 9.86 10.26
N HIS A 325 17.19 8.97 9.46
CA HIS A 325 18.56 8.49 9.64
C HIS A 325 19.62 9.42 9.00
N PHE A 326 19.20 10.32 8.10
CA PHE A 326 20.09 11.17 7.32
C PHE A 326 19.99 12.67 7.67
N LEU A 327 19.01 13.06 8.50
CA LEU A 327 18.82 14.47 8.82
C LEU A 327 19.93 14.99 9.75
N PRO A 328 20.52 16.18 9.47
CA PRO A 328 21.58 16.77 10.28
C PRO A 328 21.01 17.45 11.56
N HIS A 329 20.54 16.66 12.51
CA HIS A 329 19.93 17.13 13.75
C HIS A 329 20.83 17.97 14.66
N GLU A 330 22.15 17.95 14.44
CA GLU A 330 23.09 18.76 15.19
C GLU A 330 22.93 20.25 14.90
N SER A 331 22.72 20.60 13.62
CA SER A 331 22.68 21.98 13.11
C SER A 331 21.26 22.52 12.89
N PHE A 332 20.27 21.64 12.72
CA PHE A 332 18.90 21.99 12.37
C PHE A 332 17.88 21.35 13.31
N ALA A 333 16.75 22.05 13.50
CA ALA A 333 15.57 21.52 14.18
C ALA A 333 14.52 21.17 13.13
N PHE A 334 14.19 19.88 13.01
CA PHE A 334 13.22 19.37 12.04
C PHE A 334 11.85 19.20 12.68
N ASN A 335 10.83 19.85 12.11
CA ASN A 335 9.44 19.60 12.40
C ASN A 335 8.91 18.58 11.37
N MET A 336 8.92 17.32 11.73
CA MET A 336 8.66 16.22 10.82
C MET A 336 7.50 15.35 11.34
N PRO A 337 6.52 14.99 10.51
CA PRO A 337 5.45 14.09 10.91
C PRO A 337 6.00 12.70 11.26
N ILE A 338 5.38 12.06 12.24
CA ILE A 338 5.72 10.69 12.62
C ILE A 338 5.00 9.73 11.69
N SER A 339 5.77 8.89 11.01
CA SER A 339 5.19 7.80 10.22
C SER A 339 5.01 6.56 11.10
N LEU A 340 3.85 6.42 11.73
CA LEU A 340 3.51 5.30 12.60
C LEU A 340 3.76 3.92 11.96
N PRO A 341 3.45 3.67 10.66
CA PRO A 341 3.75 2.40 10.00
C PRO A 341 5.23 2.00 9.99
N HIS A 342 6.15 2.95 10.15
CA HIS A 342 7.60 2.69 10.13
C HIS A 342 8.22 2.52 11.53
N THR A 343 7.40 2.54 12.60
CA THR A 343 7.88 2.31 13.96
C THR A 343 8.01 0.82 14.29
N SER A 344 8.92 0.48 15.19
CA SER A 344 9.10 -0.91 15.63
C SER A 344 7.89 -1.43 16.40
N THR A 345 7.23 -0.54 17.16
CA THR A 345 5.99 -0.82 17.88
C THR A 345 4.88 -1.25 16.94
N PHE A 346 4.66 -0.51 15.84
CA PHE A 346 3.68 -0.89 14.82
C PHE A 346 3.99 -2.28 14.24
N ALA A 347 5.23 -2.52 13.83
CA ALA A 347 5.64 -3.79 13.24
C ALA A 347 5.51 -4.98 14.23
N LYS A 348 5.78 -4.77 15.53
CA LYS A 348 5.58 -5.78 16.58
C LYS A 348 4.10 -6.12 16.73
N LEU A 349 3.22 -5.12 16.82
CA LEU A 349 1.78 -5.32 17.01
C LEU A 349 1.12 -5.96 15.79
N MET A 350 1.50 -5.60 14.57
CA MET A 350 0.97 -6.25 13.36
C MET A 350 1.39 -7.74 13.31
N ARG A 351 2.65 -8.05 13.62
CA ARG A 351 3.11 -9.45 13.69
C ARG A 351 2.41 -10.24 14.80
N PHE A 352 2.15 -9.61 15.94
CA PHE A 352 1.39 -10.24 17.01
C PHE A 352 -0.04 -10.56 16.57
N ALA A 353 -0.74 -9.59 15.96
CA ALA A 353 -2.09 -9.81 15.42
C ALA A 353 -2.13 -10.98 14.41
N ASP A 354 -1.20 -11.00 13.46
CA ASP A 354 -1.10 -12.09 12.47
C ASP A 354 -0.83 -13.45 13.14
N SER A 355 0.01 -13.48 14.17
CA SER A 355 0.31 -14.70 14.93
C SER A 355 -0.91 -15.21 15.67
N GLU A 356 -1.65 -14.33 16.35
CA GLU A 356 -2.87 -14.71 17.09
C GLU A 356 -3.98 -15.19 16.16
N ILE A 357 -4.14 -14.54 15.00
CA ILE A 357 -5.11 -14.99 13.98
C ILE A 357 -4.77 -16.41 13.49
N LYS A 358 -3.49 -16.67 13.17
CA LYS A 358 -3.03 -18.00 12.71
C LYS A 358 -3.17 -19.07 13.78
N LYS A 359 -2.81 -18.76 15.03
CA LYS A 359 -2.87 -19.68 16.16
C LYS A 359 -4.30 -20.13 16.48
N ASN A 360 -5.26 -19.23 16.33
CA ASN A 360 -6.66 -19.49 16.66
C ASN A 360 -7.53 -19.71 15.40
N ALA A 361 -6.92 -19.96 14.24
CA ALA A 361 -7.65 -20.24 13.01
C ALA A 361 -8.50 -21.50 13.15
N GLY A 362 -9.81 -21.37 12.93
CA GLY A 362 -10.76 -22.47 13.05
C GLY A 362 -11.28 -22.74 14.48
N GLN A 363 -10.85 -21.98 15.48
CA GLN A 363 -11.36 -22.12 16.85
C GLN A 363 -12.76 -21.47 16.95
N GLU A 364 -13.77 -22.25 17.34
CA GLU A 364 -15.12 -21.71 17.60
C GLU A 364 -15.07 -20.68 18.73
N GLY A 365 -15.69 -19.52 18.50
CA GLY A 365 -15.77 -18.43 19.48
C GLY A 365 -14.61 -17.43 19.46
N TYR A 366 -13.55 -17.64 18.67
CA TYR A 366 -12.51 -16.64 18.48
C TYR A 366 -12.92 -15.65 17.38
N ASP A 367 -13.39 -14.48 17.80
CA ASP A 367 -13.87 -13.41 16.93
C ASP A 367 -12.97 -12.16 16.99
N GLY A 368 -13.38 -11.09 16.31
CA GLY A 368 -12.64 -9.83 16.32
C GLY A 368 -12.49 -9.19 17.69
N ARG A 369 -13.42 -9.41 18.63
CA ARG A 369 -13.34 -8.89 20.00
C ARG A 369 -12.27 -9.61 20.80
N ALA A 370 -12.14 -10.92 20.62
CA ALA A 370 -11.10 -11.70 21.25
C ALA A 370 -9.70 -11.23 20.81
N LEU A 371 -9.52 -10.94 19.52
CA LEU A 371 -8.26 -10.38 19.02
C LEU A 371 -7.97 -8.99 19.60
N VAL A 372 -8.97 -8.10 19.67
CA VAL A 372 -8.80 -6.75 20.24
C VAL A 372 -8.43 -6.81 21.73
N ALA A 373 -9.02 -7.74 22.48
CA ALA A 373 -8.67 -7.97 23.88
C ALA A 373 -7.22 -8.46 24.01
N ALA A 374 -6.77 -9.39 23.14
CA ALA A 374 -5.40 -9.88 23.12
C ALA A 374 -4.40 -8.75 22.77
N LEU A 375 -4.72 -7.90 21.78
CA LEU A 375 -3.91 -6.72 21.43
C LEU A 375 -3.81 -5.73 22.59
N LYS A 376 -4.90 -5.47 23.29
CA LYS A 376 -4.94 -4.59 24.47
C LYS A 376 -4.02 -5.09 25.58
N GLU A 377 -4.01 -6.40 25.81
CA GLU A 377 -3.13 -7.02 26.80
C GLU A 377 -1.65 -6.98 26.37
N GLU A 378 -1.35 -7.24 25.11
CA GLU A 378 0.01 -7.17 24.54
C GLU A 378 0.59 -5.75 24.66
N ILE A 379 -0.20 -4.71 24.31
CA ILE A 379 0.17 -3.30 24.46
C ILE A 379 0.49 -2.99 25.92
N LYS A 380 -0.38 -3.40 26.85
CA LYS A 380 -0.19 -3.15 28.29
C LYS A 380 1.03 -3.86 28.87
N ASN A 381 1.29 -5.10 28.47
CA ASN A 381 2.28 -5.95 29.12
C ASN A 381 3.68 -5.86 28.54
N LYS A 382 3.82 -5.62 27.22
CA LYS A 382 5.11 -5.64 26.55
C LYS A 382 5.50 -4.30 25.94
N VAL A 383 4.61 -3.67 25.17
CA VAL A 383 4.95 -2.44 24.45
C VAL A 383 5.24 -1.30 25.41
N LEU A 384 4.43 -1.13 26.45
CA LEU A 384 4.63 -0.06 27.45
C LEU A 384 5.80 -0.32 28.42
N LYS A 385 6.35 -1.52 28.47
CA LYS A 385 7.46 -1.88 29.37
C LYS A 385 8.83 -1.85 28.72
N ASP A 386 8.92 -2.24 27.44
CA ASP A 386 10.21 -2.44 26.75
C ASP A 386 10.79 -1.19 26.09
N ASP A 387 9.94 -0.25 25.64
CA ASP A 387 10.37 0.86 24.78
C ASP A 387 10.40 2.24 25.48
N ARG A 388 10.15 2.32 26.80
CA ARG A 388 10.22 3.58 27.54
C ARG A 388 11.65 4.12 27.58
N GLY A 389 11.84 5.24 26.89
CA GLY A 389 13.04 6.10 27.03
C GLY A 389 14.11 5.90 25.98
N LYS A 390 13.93 5.11 24.91
CA LYS A 390 14.95 5.00 23.84
C LYS A 390 14.74 5.96 22.66
N TYR A 391 13.50 6.17 22.25
CA TYR A 391 13.16 7.07 21.12
C TYR A 391 11.78 7.67 21.35
N GLN A 392 11.63 8.96 21.25
CA GLN A 392 10.37 9.70 21.38
C GLN A 392 9.27 9.16 20.45
N ASP A 393 9.64 8.76 19.24
CA ASP A 393 8.69 8.21 18.25
C ASP A 393 8.06 6.88 18.65
N GLU A 394 8.81 6.02 19.36
CA GLU A 394 8.28 4.74 19.83
C GLU A 394 7.33 4.93 21.01
N GLU A 395 7.57 5.95 21.85
CA GLU A 395 6.64 6.31 22.92
C GLU A 395 5.32 6.86 22.36
N LEU A 396 5.39 7.80 21.42
CA LEU A 396 4.22 8.32 20.73
C LEU A 396 3.48 7.23 19.92
N SER A 397 4.21 6.29 19.33
CA SER A 397 3.63 5.13 18.65
C SER A 397 2.90 4.20 19.62
N ALA A 398 3.42 4.01 20.82
CA ALA A 398 2.76 3.20 21.86
C ALA A 398 1.46 3.86 22.36
N ASP A 399 1.44 5.17 22.52
CA ASP A 399 0.24 5.92 22.91
C ASP A 399 -0.81 5.91 21.80
N ALA A 400 -0.39 6.05 20.54
CA ALA A 400 -1.26 5.90 19.37
C ALA A 400 -1.88 4.50 19.31
N ALA A 401 -1.10 3.44 19.60
CA ALA A 401 -1.60 2.06 19.65
C ALA A 401 -2.66 1.87 20.74
N LYS A 402 -2.42 2.44 21.93
CA LYS A 402 -3.38 2.41 23.04
C LYS A 402 -4.69 3.11 22.67
N SER A 403 -4.60 4.33 22.13
CA SER A 403 -5.78 5.07 21.65
C SER A 403 -6.53 4.30 20.57
N ALA A 404 -5.82 3.70 19.62
CA ALA A 404 -6.41 2.92 18.54
C ALA A 404 -7.18 1.69 19.07
N VAL A 405 -6.58 0.91 19.98
CA VAL A 405 -7.25 -0.28 20.52
C VAL A 405 -8.49 0.05 21.34
N GLU A 406 -8.47 1.14 22.13
CA GLU A 406 -9.63 1.64 22.88
C GLU A 406 -10.77 2.11 21.96
N LYS A 407 -10.42 2.80 20.86
CA LYS A 407 -11.41 3.21 19.83
C LYS A 407 -12.03 1.99 19.16
N VAL A 408 -11.23 0.99 18.76
CA VAL A 408 -11.75 -0.24 18.15
C VAL A 408 -12.65 -1.01 19.10
N GLU A 409 -12.25 -1.16 20.37
CA GLU A 409 -13.07 -1.80 21.40
C GLU A 409 -14.44 -1.10 21.53
N THR A 410 -14.45 0.23 21.62
CA THR A 410 -15.68 1.03 21.69
C THR A 410 -16.54 0.86 20.44
N LEU A 411 -15.95 0.84 19.24
CA LEU A 411 -16.67 0.62 17.98
C LEU A 411 -17.31 -0.76 17.91
N LEU A 412 -16.60 -1.82 18.35
CA LEU A 412 -17.13 -3.18 18.37
C LEU A 412 -18.21 -3.36 19.46
N GLN A 413 -18.12 -2.66 20.58
CA GLN A 413 -19.16 -2.65 21.61
C GLN A 413 -20.43 -1.93 21.14
N LYS A 414 -20.29 -0.78 20.47
CA LYS A 414 -21.42 -0.03 19.89
C LYS A 414 -22.17 -0.85 18.83
N ASN A 415 -21.47 -1.73 18.11
CA ASN A 415 -22.00 -2.55 17.02
C ASN A 415 -21.98 -4.04 17.39
N ASP A 416 -22.50 -4.39 18.56
CA ASP A 416 -22.43 -5.73 19.16
C ASP A 416 -23.19 -6.82 18.37
N THR A 417 -24.20 -6.42 17.61
CA THR A 417 -24.99 -7.31 16.75
C THR A 417 -24.24 -7.71 15.47
N ILE A 418 -23.20 -6.98 15.09
CA ILE A 418 -22.41 -7.24 13.88
C ILE A 418 -21.25 -8.18 14.23
N LYS A 419 -21.22 -9.35 13.58
CA LYS A 419 -20.08 -10.27 13.70
C LYS A 419 -18.90 -9.74 12.90
N VAL A 420 -17.78 -9.53 13.57
CA VAL A 420 -16.54 -9.06 12.98
C VAL A 420 -15.49 -10.16 13.07
N SER A 421 -14.91 -10.57 11.95
CA SER A 421 -13.83 -11.55 11.95
C SER A 421 -12.54 -10.97 12.58
N PRO A 422 -11.66 -11.81 13.14
CA PRO A 422 -10.37 -11.35 13.67
C PRO A 422 -9.55 -10.57 12.63
N ARG A 423 -9.63 -10.96 11.38
CA ARG A 423 -8.96 -10.29 10.26
C ARG A 423 -9.48 -8.88 10.04
N VAL A 424 -10.79 -8.69 10.00
CA VAL A 424 -11.41 -7.36 9.85
C VAL A 424 -11.09 -6.50 11.07
N ALA A 425 -11.10 -7.06 12.28
CA ALA A 425 -10.72 -6.33 13.49
C ALA A 425 -9.25 -5.86 13.43
N ALA A 426 -8.32 -6.68 12.91
CA ALA A 426 -6.93 -6.30 12.69
C ALA A 426 -6.80 -5.16 11.65
N MET A 427 -7.57 -5.21 10.56
CA MET A 427 -7.60 -4.14 9.54
C MET A 427 -8.12 -2.83 10.14
N ILE A 428 -9.19 -2.89 10.92
CA ILE A 428 -9.76 -1.72 11.61
C ILE A 428 -8.75 -1.16 12.61
N PHE A 429 -8.10 -2.00 13.40
CA PHE A 429 -7.05 -1.59 14.33
C PHE A 429 -5.90 -0.90 13.60
N LYS A 430 -5.40 -1.50 12.51
CA LYS A 430 -4.37 -0.90 11.66
C LYS A 430 -4.79 0.48 11.15
N SER A 431 -6.01 0.62 10.65
CA SER A 431 -6.54 1.89 10.14
C SER A 431 -6.64 2.95 11.25
N GLN A 432 -7.17 2.60 12.42
CA GLN A 432 -7.28 3.49 13.57
C GLN A 432 -5.91 3.88 14.13
N TYR A 433 -4.95 2.94 14.10
CA TYR A 433 -3.59 3.20 14.54
C TYR A 433 -2.88 4.22 13.63
N ILE A 434 -2.97 4.03 12.31
CA ILE A 434 -2.36 4.95 11.33
C ILE A 434 -3.02 6.33 11.38
N SER A 435 -4.34 6.38 11.64
CA SER A 435 -5.13 7.62 11.71
C SER A 435 -5.10 8.27 13.10
N ALA A 436 -4.40 7.69 14.08
CA ALA A 436 -4.33 8.27 15.40
C ALA A 436 -3.68 9.67 15.28
N GLU A 437 -4.46 10.69 15.60
CA GLU A 437 -3.92 12.04 15.77
C GLU A 437 -2.99 11.98 16.97
N ILE A 438 -1.72 12.12 16.72
CA ILE A 438 -0.75 12.34 17.77
C ILE A 438 -0.95 13.80 18.17
N GLU A 439 -1.75 14.02 19.21
CA GLU A 439 -1.82 15.30 19.89
C GLU A 439 -0.49 15.49 20.60
N ASP A 440 0.46 16.01 19.83
CA ASP A 440 1.68 16.54 20.40
C ASP A 440 1.34 17.87 21.07
N GLU A 441 0.75 17.81 22.27
CA GLU A 441 0.49 19.01 23.10
C GLU A 441 1.80 19.76 23.39
N GLU A 442 2.96 19.11 23.25
CA GLU A 442 4.27 19.71 23.40
C GLU A 442 4.80 20.34 22.10
N SER A 443 4.28 20.00 20.92
CA SER A 443 4.74 20.60 19.66
C SER A 443 4.33 22.06 19.49
N GLU A 444 3.26 22.50 20.12
CA GLU A 444 2.85 23.91 20.13
C GLU A 444 3.71 24.79 21.07
N THR A 445 4.37 24.23 22.09
CA THR A 445 5.02 25.05 23.14
C THR A 445 6.50 24.75 23.40
N LYS A 446 7.05 23.63 22.96
CA LYS A 446 8.46 23.24 23.23
C LYS A 446 9.40 23.33 22.01
N PHE A 447 9.08 24.17 21.03
CA PHE A 447 10.14 24.62 20.11
C PHE A 447 11.13 25.58 20.84
N ASN A 448 11.65 25.14 21.93
CA ASN A 448 12.94 25.58 22.39
C ASN A 448 14.03 25.02 21.45
N SER A 449 14.01 25.48 20.20
CA SER A 449 15.14 25.35 19.30
C SER A 449 16.23 26.26 19.86
N TYR A 450 16.93 25.85 20.93
CA TYR A 450 18.08 26.55 21.45
C TYR A 450 19.06 26.90 20.34
N GLY A 451 18.81 28.00 19.62
CA GLY A 451 19.67 28.52 18.58
C GLY A 451 19.69 27.80 17.24
N LYS A 452 19.00 26.64 17.05
CA LYS A 452 18.99 25.88 15.80
C LYS A 452 18.06 26.51 14.75
N ARG A 453 18.37 26.29 13.45
CA ARG A 453 17.54 26.72 12.33
C ARG A 453 16.43 25.73 12.13
N ARG A 454 15.21 26.22 11.87
CA ARG A 454 14.02 25.37 11.71
C ARG A 454 13.84 24.93 10.26
N VAL A 455 13.54 23.65 10.08
CA VAL A 455 13.15 23.05 8.79
C VAL A 455 11.84 22.29 8.98
N ASP A 456 10.81 22.65 8.22
CA ASP A 456 9.52 21.96 8.26
C ASP A 456 9.46 20.86 7.21
N VAL A 457 9.10 19.65 7.61
CA VAL A 457 8.79 18.54 6.70
C VAL A 457 7.27 18.46 6.56
N ILE A 458 6.75 18.72 5.37
CA ILE A 458 5.31 18.91 5.14
C ILE A 458 4.86 18.30 3.82
N ASN A 459 3.57 18.00 3.70
CA ASN A 459 2.98 17.52 2.46
C ASN A 459 2.75 18.66 1.45
N LEU A 460 2.76 18.34 0.16
CA LEU A 460 2.50 19.31 -0.91
C LEU A 460 1.14 20.03 -0.75
N GLN A 461 0.13 19.35 -0.21
CA GLN A 461 -1.20 19.96 0.02
C GLN A 461 -1.16 21.04 1.11
N ASP A 462 -0.29 20.89 2.11
CA ASP A 462 -0.14 21.82 3.24
C ASP A 462 0.63 23.09 2.86
N THR A 463 1.23 23.14 1.68
CA THR A 463 1.91 24.34 1.14
C THR A 463 0.95 25.38 0.59
N ARG A 464 -0.32 25.05 0.47
CA ARG A 464 -1.34 25.93 -0.12
C ARG A 464 -1.41 27.29 0.60
N THR A 465 -1.33 28.38 -0.14
CA THR A 465 -1.33 29.77 0.35
C THR A 465 -0.08 30.18 1.17
N ILE A 466 0.85 29.27 1.45
CA ILE A 466 2.05 29.56 2.21
C ILE A 466 3.24 29.74 1.24
N ASP A 467 4.03 30.76 1.45
CA ASP A 467 5.24 31.03 0.71
C ASP A 467 6.47 30.64 1.55
N PHE A 468 7.48 30.09 0.90
CA PHE A 468 8.72 29.62 1.50
C PHE A 468 9.90 30.33 0.86
N ASP A 469 10.97 30.53 1.65
CA ASP A 469 12.23 31.08 1.14
C ASP A 469 13.07 29.96 0.49
N ASN A 470 13.04 28.74 1.06
CA ASN A 470 13.79 27.60 0.59
C ASN A 470 12.91 26.34 0.58
N VAL A 471 12.91 25.61 -0.51
CA VAL A 471 12.13 24.36 -0.65
C VAL A 471 12.96 23.27 -1.32
N LEU A 472 12.91 22.07 -0.75
CA LEU A 472 13.37 20.83 -1.36
C LEU A 472 12.19 19.86 -1.53
N LEU A 473 11.92 19.50 -2.77
CA LEU A 473 10.93 18.48 -3.14
C LEU A 473 11.64 17.13 -3.34
N LEU A 474 11.14 16.05 -2.74
CA LEU A 474 11.73 14.71 -2.83
C LEU A 474 10.73 13.71 -3.43
N ASP A 475 11.25 12.69 -4.09
CA ASP A 475 10.47 11.62 -4.78
C ASP A 475 9.52 12.18 -5.84
N CYS A 476 9.99 13.16 -6.62
CA CYS A 476 9.22 13.77 -7.69
C CYS A 476 9.12 12.87 -8.93
N ASN A 477 8.69 11.63 -8.72
CA ASN A 477 8.51 10.62 -9.74
C ASN A 477 7.06 10.48 -10.17
N GLU A 478 6.83 9.95 -11.37
CA GLU A 478 5.48 9.64 -11.85
C GLU A 478 4.82 8.63 -10.91
N GLY A 479 3.55 8.89 -10.54
CA GLY A 479 2.83 8.10 -9.53
C GLY A 479 2.92 8.66 -8.11
N SER A 480 4.02 9.33 -7.75
CA SER A 480 4.14 10.12 -6.52
C SER A 480 3.75 11.57 -6.75
N LEU A 481 4.14 12.14 -7.90
CA LEU A 481 3.76 13.47 -8.36
C LEU A 481 3.33 13.44 -9.85
N PRO A 482 2.03 13.54 -10.18
CA PRO A 482 0.88 13.54 -9.27
C PRO A 482 0.64 12.15 -8.63
N GLN A 483 0.06 12.15 -7.44
CA GLN A 483 -0.37 10.89 -6.82
C GLN A 483 -1.48 10.24 -7.64
N THR A 484 -1.27 8.98 -8.03
CA THR A 484 -2.24 8.20 -8.81
C THR A 484 -3.13 7.29 -7.96
N LYS A 485 -3.07 7.41 -6.62
CA LYS A 485 -3.94 6.62 -5.73
C LYS A 485 -5.40 6.93 -6.04
N ARG A 486 -6.11 5.94 -6.57
CA ARG A 486 -7.54 6.02 -6.85
C ARG A 486 -8.31 5.68 -5.59
N HIS A 487 -9.21 6.54 -5.16
CA HIS A 487 -10.20 6.14 -4.17
C HIS A 487 -11.19 5.17 -4.84
N PRO A 488 -11.53 4.06 -4.19
CA PRO A 488 -12.55 3.18 -4.72
C PRO A 488 -13.90 3.92 -4.78
N THR A 489 -14.61 3.77 -5.87
CA THR A 489 -15.91 4.42 -6.13
C THR A 489 -16.80 3.52 -6.95
N MET A 490 -18.10 3.64 -6.77
CA MET A 490 -19.12 3.00 -7.61
C MET A 490 -19.52 3.90 -8.79
N LEU A 491 -19.26 5.23 -8.71
CA LEU A 491 -19.68 6.21 -9.70
C LEU A 491 -18.59 6.44 -10.76
N PRO A 492 -18.81 6.05 -12.04
CA PRO A 492 -17.85 6.28 -13.12
C PRO A 492 -17.71 7.78 -13.44
N ASN A 493 -16.60 8.16 -14.10
CA ASN A 493 -16.31 9.55 -14.46
C ASN A 493 -17.39 10.22 -15.32
N SER A 494 -18.08 9.48 -16.17
CA SER A 494 -19.21 9.99 -16.98
C SER A 494 -20.36 10.48 -16.10
N VAL A 495 -20.78 9.68 -15.11
CA VAL A 495 -21.80 10.07 -14.12
C VAL A 495 -21.30 11.24 -13.28
N ARG A 496 -20.05 11.16 -12.81
CA ARG A 496 -19.44 12.23 -12.00
C ARG A 496 -19.43 13.57 -12.75
N SER A 497 -19.06 13.55 -14.03
CA SER A 497 -19.07 14.75 -14.88
C SER A 497 -20.47 15.32 -15.07
N ALA A 498 -21.46 14.46 -15.35
CA ALA A 498 -22.83 14.86 -15.60
C ALA A 498 -23.49 15.56 -14.40
N TYR A 499 -23.16 15.12 -13.19
CA TYR A 499 -23.70 15.68 -11.94
C TYR A 499 -22.75 16.66 -11.22
N GLY A 500 -21.65 17.06 -11.86
CA GLY A 500 -20.70 18.03 -11.28
C GLY A 500 -19.92 17.51 -10.08
N LEU A 501 -19.76 16.18 -9.97
CA LEU A 501 -18.94 15.54 -8.93
C LEU A 501 -17.44 15.65 -9.27
N PRO A 502 -16.56 15.56 -8.27
CA PRO A 502 -15.11 15.53 -8.52
C PRO A 502 -14.71 14.37 -9.42
N LEU A 503 -13.93 14.63 -10.48
CA LEU A 503 -13.40 13.58 -11.36
C LEU A 503 -12.27 12.82 -10.66
N LEU A 504 -12.20 11.49 -10.91
CA LEU A 504 -11.26 10.59 -10.25
C LEU A 504 -9.77 10.89 -10.52
N ASN A 505 -9.48 11.52 -11.64
CA ASN A 505 -8.11 11.82 -12.09
C ASN A 505 -7.81 13.33 -12.09
N ASN A 506 -8.47 14.11 -11.25
CA ASN A 506 -8.25 15.55 -11.23
C ASN A 506 -6.97 15.92 -10.47
N GLY A 507 -5.84 15.92 -11.17
CA GLY A 507 -4.54 16.39 -10.66
C GLY A 507 -4.39 17.91 -10.55
N SER A 508 -5.44 18.71 -10.88
CA SER A 508 -5.32 20.16 -10.96
C SER A 508 -4.87 20.85 -9.67
N VAL A 509 -5.26 20.32 -8.50
CA VAL A 509 -4.85 20.90 -7.20
C VAL A 509 -3.36 20.63 -6.93
N ALA A 510 -2.90 19.40 -7.20
CA ALA A 510 -1.49 19.04 -7.04
C ALA A 510 -0.61 19.84 -8.02
N ALA A 511 -1.04 19.95 -9.28
CA ALA A 511 -0.38 20.76 -10.30
C ALA A 511 -0.29 22.24 -9.87
N TYR A 512 -1.40 22.82 -9.41
CA TYR A 512 -1.41 24.20 -8.93
C TYR A 512 -0.42 24.42 -7.78
N ASN A 513 -0.43 23.54 -6.75
CA ASN A 513 0.46 23.70 -5.61
C ASN A 513 1.93 23.55 -6.02
N PHE A 514 2.25 22.58 -6.89
CA PHE A 514 3.60 22.38 -7.40
C PHE A 514 4.10 23.60 -8.20
N PHE A 515 3.36 24.04 -9.20
CA PHE A 515 3.79 25.18 -10.02
C PHE A 515 3.79 26.49 -9.24
N ARG A 516 2.89 26.66 -8.27
CA ARG A 516 2.90 27.80 -7.35
C ARG A 516 4.19 27.84 -6.54
N LEU A 517 4.64 26.74 -5.99
CA LEU A 517 5.92 26.65 -5.29
C LEU A 517 7.10 27.00 -6.20
N LEU A 518 7.14 26.43 -7.41
CA LEU A 518 8.21 26.73 -8.37
C LEU A 518 8.30 28.23 -8.68
N LYS A 519 7.18 28.91 -8.75
CA LYS A 519 7.16 30.34 -9.09
C LYS A 519 7.45 31.25 -7.91
N ARG A 520 7.02 30.89 -6.69
CA ARG A 520 7.08 31.79 -5.53
C ARG A 520 8.24 31.56 -4.59
N THR A 521 8.96 30.44 -4.76
CA THR A 521 10.09 30.11 -3.90
C THR A 521 11.40 30.58 -4.55
N PRO A 522 12.14 31.47 -3.92
CA PRO A 522 13.44 31.96 -4.45
C PRO A 522 14.46 30.83 -4.68
N ASN A 523 14.59 29.90 -3.71
CA ASN A 523 15.50 28.77 -3.77
C ASN A 523 14.72 27.46 -3.73
N ILE A 524 14.56 26.80 -4.87
CA ILE A 524 13.83 25.54 -4.96
C ILE A 524 14.67 24.46 -5.61
N SER A 525 14.71 23.30 -4.98
CA SER A 525 15.31 22.08 -5.52
C SER A 525 14.28 20.99 -5.66
N VAL A 526 14.29 20.28 -6.78
CA VAL A 526 13.36 19.21 -7.11
C VAL A 526 14.15 17.94 -7.36
N ALA A 527 14.02 16.95 -6.50
CA ALA A 527 14.74 15.69 -6.60
C ALA A 527 13.83 14.54 -7.07
N TYR A 528 14.36 13.68 -7.93
CA TYR A 528 13.73 12.49 -8.41
C TYR A 528 14.72 11.34 -8.56
N SER A 529 14.23 10.09 -8.51
CA SER A 529 15.07 8.92 -8.74
C SER A 529 14.89 8.37 -10.17
N SER A 530 16.02 8.01 -10.81
CA SER A 530 16.06 7.48 -12.20
C SER A 530 16.44 6.01 -12.28
N SER A 531 16.13 5.22 -11.25
CA SER A 531 16.51 3.80 -11.18
C SER A 531 15.90 2.99 -12.33
N SER A 532 16.74 2.56 -13.29
CA SER A 532 16.35 1.76 -14.45
C SER A 532 16.31 0.24 -14.20
N MET A 533 16.62 -0.24 -12.98
CA MET A 533 16.90 -1.66 -12.71
C MET A 533 15.78 -2.43 -12.02
N ALA A 534 14.63 -1.85 -11.73
CA ALA A 534 13.52 -2.57 -11.09
C ALA A 534 12.35 -2.78 -12.05
N ILE A 535 11.63 -3.88 -11.89
CA ILE A 535 10.28 -4.05 -12.43
C ILE A 535 9.43 -2.91 -11.85
N GLY A 536 9.14 -1.89 -12.67
CA GLY A 536 8.56 -0.62 -12.24
C GLY A 536 9.63 0.48 -12.21
N SER A 537 10.27 0.77 -13.37
CA SER A 537 11.15 1.93 -13.53
C SER A 537 10.43 3.19 -13.05
N LYS A 538 11.03 3.87 -12.07
CA LYS A 538 10.50 5.16 -11.62
C LYS A 538 10.81 6.18 -12.72
N GLU A 539 9.78 6.65 -13.40
CA GLU A 539 9.91 7.72 -14.39
C GLU A 539 9.85 9.08 -13.68
N VAL A 540 10.52 10.06 -14.26
CA VAL A 540 10.42 11.45 -13.78
C VAL A 540 8.98 11.94 -13.93
N SER A 541 8.50 12.75 -12.98
CA SER A 541 7.16 13.32 -13.02
C SER A 541 6.89 14.09 -14.31
N ARG A 542 5.70 13.90 -14.90
CA ARG A 542 5.22 14.69 -16.05
C ARG A 542 5.27 16.19 -15.81
N TYR A 543 5.15 16.65 -14.57
CA TYR A 543 5.23 18.08 -14.25
C TYR A 543 6.65 18.62 -14.42
N ILE A 544 7.66 17.82 -14.08
CA ILE A 544 9.07 18.19 -14.34
C ILE A 544 9.34 18.18 -15.85
N LEU A 545 8.80 17.21 -16.60
CA LEU A 545 8.92 17.19 -18.06
C LEU A 545 8.29 18.43 -18.71
N GLN A 546 7.17 18.92 -18.19
CA GLN A 546 6.55 20.16 -18.63
C GLN A 546 7.43 21.38 -18.36
N VAL A 547 8.15 21.42 -17.24
CA VAL A 547 9.13 22.48 -16.94
C VAL A 547 10.30 22.39 -17.94
N PHE A 548 10.84 21.22 -18.21
CA PHE A 548 11.92 21.03 -19.19
C PHE A 548 11.50 21.43 -20.63
N ALA A 549 10.26 21.13 -20.99
CA ALA A 549 9.73 21.50 -22.31
C ALA A 549 9.48 23.00 -22.45
N GLY A 550 9.67 23.78 -21.39
CA GLY A 550 9.40 25.22 -21.39
C GLY A 550 7.91 25.58 -21.59
N GLN A 551 7.01 24.61 -21.44
CA GLN A 551 5.57 24.81 -21.67
C GLN A 551 4.91 25.66 -20.60
N ILE A 552 5.47 25.67 -19.38
CA ILE A 552 4.82 26.27 -18.22
C ILE A 552 5.55 27.46 -17.63
N MET A 553 6.86 27.62 -17.87
CA MET A 553 7.65 28.64 -17.21
C MET A 553 8.69 29.26 -18.18
N ARG A 554 8.28 30.28 -18.90
CA ARG A 554 9.23 31.08 -19.69
C ARG A 554 10.02 32.02 -18.78
N GLY A 555 11.35 32.00 -18.88
CA GLY A 555 12.22 32.93 -18.18
C GLY A 555 12.88 32.40 -16.88
N PHE A 556 12.81 31.10 -16.60
CA PHE A 556 13.52 30.47 -15.49
C PHE A 556 14.80 29.77 -15.97
N GLU A 557 15.87 29.92 -15.19
CA GLU A 557 17.09 29.17 -15.41
C GLU A 557 16.98 27.83 -14.67
N VAL A 558 16.93 26.71 -15.42
CA VAL A 558 16.90 25.35 -14.88
C VAL A 558 18.32 24.80 -14.85
N LYS A 559 18.84 24.56 -13.66
CA LYS A 559 20.13 23.88 -13.48
C LYS A 559 19.88 22.40 -13.24
N ASN A 560 20.33 21.58 -14.17
CA ASN A 560 20.26 20.12 -14.03
C ASN A 560 21.52 19.65 -13.25
N LEU A 561 21.33 19.31 -11.98
CA LEU A 561 22.37 18.75 -11.13
C LEU A 561 22.23 17.23 -11.17
N VAL A 562 23.05 16.57 -11.99
CA VAL A 562 23.22 15.13 -11.85
C VAL A 562 23.92 14.91 -10.51
N GLY A 563 23.18 14.47 -9.53
CA GLY A 563 23.74 13.98 -8.28
C GLY A 563 24.59 12.76 -8.61
N LYS A 564 25.86 12.97 -8.95
CA LYS A 564 26.86 11.94 -8.74
C LYS A 564 26.88 11.74 -7.22
N ALA A 565 25.99 10.89 -6.70
CA ALA A 565 26.36 10.13 -5.54
C ALA A 565 27.72 9.56 -5.91
N VAL A 566 28.76 10.00 -5.23
CA VAL A 566 30.01 9.27 -5.23
C VAL A 566 29.57 7.95 -4.61
N LEU A 567 29.15 7.03 -5.48
CA LEU A 567 29.13 5.64 -5.15
C LEU A 567 30.59 5.37 -4.85
N HIS A 568 30.98 5.52 -3.59
CA HIS A 568 32.04 4.66 -3.12
C HIS A 568 31.54 3.28 -3.57
N GLU A 569 32.24 2.67 -4.52
CA GLU A 569 32.00 1.27 -4.85
C GLU A 569 32.11 0.52 -3.53
N HIS A 570 30.99 0.43 -2.84
CA HIS A 570 30.91 -0.30 -1.59
C HIS A 570 30.87 -1.76 -2.03
N THR A 571 32.05 -2.31 -2.15
CA THR A 571 32.19 -3.75 -2.30
C THR A 571 31.68 -4.34 -1.00
N PRO A 572 30.55 -5.11 -1.02
CA PRO A 572 30.04 -5.68 0.21
C PRO A 572 31.15 -6.50 0.87
N GLN A 573 31.40 -6.22 2.16
CA GLN A 573 32.48 -6.87 2.88
C GLN A 573 32.10 -8.32 3.21
N PRO A 574 33.00 -9.29 3.02
CA PRO A 574 32.80 -10.65 3.45
C PRO A 574 32.58 -10.71 4.97
N VAL A 575 31.66 -11.55 5.42
CA VAL A 575 31.41 -11.78 6.84
C VAL A 575 32.20 -12.98 7.32
N ILE A 576 33.13 -12.76 8.26
CA ILE A 576 33.94 -13.83 8.85
C ILE A 576 33.05 -14.76 9.68
N LYS A 577 33.14 -16.07 9.44
CA LYS A 577 32.38 -17.09 10.16
C LYS A 577 32.90 -17.23 11.59
N THR A 578 32.00 -17.29 12.56
CA THR A 578 32.32 -17.58 13.95
C THR A 578 31.62 -18.86 14.38
N PRO A 579 32.20 -19.60 15.38
CA PRO A 579 31.57 -20.81 15.90
C PRO A 579 30.14 -20.60 16.38
N GLN A 580 29.87 -19.46 17.00
CA GLN A 580 28.52 -19.08 17.46
C GLN A 580 27.51 -18.90 16.31
N MET A 581 27.95 -18.38 15.18
CA MET A 581 27.11 -18.29 13.97
C MET A 581 26.78 -19.66 13.42
N LEU A 582 27.78 -20.53 13.28
CA LEU A 582 27.61 -21.90 12.74
C LEU A 582 26.74 -22.77 13.63
N GLN A 583 26.85 -22.65 14.95
CA GLN A 583 26.00 -23.37 15.92
C GLN A 583 24.52 -23.07 15.79
N LYS A 584 24.13 -21.90 15.24
CA LYS A 584 22.73 -21.56 15.00
C LYS A 584 22.12 -22.35 13.83
N ILE A 585 22.92 -22.85 12.89
CA ILE A 585 22.47 -23.60 11.72
C ILE A 585 22.18 -25.06 12.11
N LYS A 586 20.94 -25.34 12.46
CA LYS A 586 20.50 -26.71 12.86
C LYS A 586 19.90 -27.49 11.71
N ARG A 587 19.34 -26.80 10.71
CA ARG A 587 18.65 -27.40 9.57
C ARG A 587 18.99 -26.61 8.30
N LEU A 588 19.16 -27.33 7.21
CA LEU A 588 19.39 -26.79 5.88
C LEU A 588 18.34 -27.39 4.93
N GLU A 589 17.39 -26.55 4.54
CA GLU A 589 16.43 -26.86 3.49
C GLU A 589 17.05 -26.56 2.11
N ALA A 590 16.42 -27.05 1.04
CA ALA A 590 16.91 -26.88 -0.31
C ALA A 590 17.04 -25.40 -0.73
N THR A 591 16.07 -24.55 -0.36
CA THR A 591 16.12 -23.11 -0.67
C THR A 591 17.32 -22.39 -0.04
N PRO A 592 17.60 -22.49 1.27
CA PRO A 592 18.85 -22.00 1.85
C PRO A 592 20.12 -22.56 1.20
N LEU A 593 20.16 -23.84 0.84
CA LEU A 593 21.30 -24.41 0.13
C LEU A 593 21.53 -23.71 -1.21
N TYR A 594 20.47 -23.51 -1.99
CA TYR A 594 20.60 -22.81 -3.25
C TYR A 594 20.94 -21.32 -3.06
N MET A 595 20.43 -20.65 -2.01
CA MET A 595 20.87 -19.30 -1.64
C MET A 595 22.37 -19.21 -1.41
N TYR A 596 22.97 -20.25 -0.80
CA TYR A 596 24.41 -20.30 -0.60
C TYR A 596 25.18 -20.44 -1.92
N VAL A 597 24.64 -21.21 -2.88
CA VAL A 597 25.20 -21.31 -4.24
C VAL A 597 25.10 -19.95 -4.97
N GLU A 598 23.98 -19.25 -4.84
CA GLU A 598 23.80 -17.92 -5.44
C GLU A 598 24.74 -16.88 -4.85
N CYS A 599 24.77 -16.82 -3.51
CA CYS A 599 25.54 -15.82 -2.78
C CYS A 599 25.67 -16.23 -1.30
N PRO A 600 26.87 -16.63 -0.84
CA PRO A 600 27.08 -16.95 0.57
C PRO A 600 26.68 -15.85 1.54
N LEU A 601 26.83 -14.56 1.15
CA LEU A 601 26.42 -13.42 1.96
C LEU A 601 24.88 -13.31 2.06
N LYS A 602 24.13 -13.62 0.98
CA LYS A 602 22.66 -13.73 1.01
C LYS A 602 22.20 -14.82 1.98
N PHE A 603 22.86 -15.97 1.96
CA PHE A 603 22.61 -17.04 2.91
C PHE A 603 22.84 -16.58 4.35
N TYR A 604 23.96 -15.88 4.63
CA TYR A 604 24.23 -15.31 5.95
C TYR A 604 23.10 -14.40 6.42
N TYR A 605 22.68 -13.42 5.63
CA TYR A 605 21.62 -12.50 6.00
C TYR A 605 20.31 -13.24 6.30
N ASN A 606 19.94 -14.21 5.47
CA ASN A 606 18.69 -14.95 5.62
C ASN A 606 18.71 -15.95 6.78
N LYS A 607 19.74 -16.84 6.83
CA LYS A 607 19.75 -18.02 7.70
C LYS A 607 20.47 -17.81 9.02
N VAL A 608 21.53 -17.01 9.05
CA VAL A 608 22.37 -16.79 10.24
C VAL A 608 21.96 -15.52 10.98
N ALA A 609 21.88 -14.40 10.28
CA ALA A 609 21.42 -13.13 10.83
C ALA A 609 19.90 -13.03 10.97
N CYS A 610 19.15 -13.95 10.35
CA CYS A 610 17.68 -14.02 10.39
C CYS A 610 16.99 -12.72 9.95
N LEU A 611 17.59 -11.95 9.04
CA LEU A 611 16.98 -10.75 8.50
C LEU A 611 15.78 -11.15 7.62
N ARG A 612 14.67 -10.44 7.80
CA ARG A 612 13.44 -10.64 7.03
C ARG A 612 13.10 -9.35 6.31
N THR A 613 12.74 -9.47 5.04
CA THR A 613 12.12 -8.36 4.32
C THR A 613 10.76 -8.03 4.94
N PRO A 614 10.37 -6.75 5.02
CA PRO A 614 9.02 -6.39 5.39
C PRO A 614 8.03 -7.12 4.48
N MET A 615 6.94 -7.62 5.05
CA MET A 615 5.89 -8.24 4.24
C MET A 615 5.32 -7.19 3.28
N PRO A 616 5.14 -7.53 1.99
CA PRO A 616 4.45 -6.64 1.06
C PRO A 616 3.02 -6.41 1.55
N ASP A 617 2.46 -5.27 1.15
CA ASP A 617 1.09 -4.87 1.48
C ASP A 617 0.11 -6.02 1.17
N PRO A 618 -0.72 -6.45 2.13
CA PRO A 618 -1.68 -7.54 1.92
C PRO A 618 -2.73 -7.24 0.83
N GLU A 619 -2.87 -6.00 0.40
CA GLU A 619 -3.73 -5.63 -0.73
C GLU A 619 -3.16 -6.03 -2.09
N LYS A 620 -1.85 -6.29 -2.17
CA LYS A 620 -1.20 -6.80 -3.38
C LYS A 620 -0.88 -8.27 -3.16
N MET A 621 -1.58 -9.16 -3.90
CA MET A 621 -1.26 -10.60 -3.84
C MET A 621 0.13 -10.85 -4.47
N PRO A 622 1.16 -11.10 -3.69
CA PRO A 622 2.47 -11.43 -4.24
C PRO A 622 2.46 -12.83 -4.85
N SER A 623 3.26 -13.05 -5.88
CA SER A 623 3.33 -14.32 -6.61
C SER A 623 3.64 -15.54 -5.73
N ASN A 624 4.38 -15.36 -4.64
CA ASN A 624 4.65 -16.42 -3.66
C ASN A 624 3.40 -16.85 -2.90
N LEU A 625 2.48 -15.93 -2.62
CA LEU A 625 1.23 -16.24 -1.94
C LEU A 625 0.28 -17.04 -2.81
N PHE A 626 0.22 -16.75 -4.12
CA PHE A 626 -0.50 -17.56 -5.10
C PHE A 626 -0.01 -19.02 -5.07
N GLY A 627 1.31 -19.22 -5.08
CA GLY A 627 1.92 -20.54 -4.96
C GLY A 627 1.49 -21.26 -3.67
N THR A 628 1.54 -20.57 -2.53
CA THR A 628 1.14 -21.14 -1.23
C THR A 628 -0.32 -21.60 -1.25
N ILE A 629 -1.26 -20.77 -1.73
CA ILE A 629 -2.68 -21.12 -1.78
C ILE A 629 -2.92 -22.31 -2.72
N PHE A 630 -2.20 -22.38 -3.85
CA PHE A 630 -2.29 -23.54 -4.75
C PHE A 630 -1.80 -24.82 -4.04
N HIS A 631 -0.62 -24.79 -3.38
CA HIS A 631 -0.09 -25.95 -2.64
C HIS A 631 -1.05 -26.39 -1.53
N ASP A 632 -1.56 -25.46 -0.72
CA ASP A 632 -2.53 -25.75 0.32
C ASP A 632 -3.83 -26.36 -0.27
N SER A 633 -4.28 -25.90 -1.43
CA SER A 633 -5.48 -26.41 -2.09
C SER A 633 -5.31 -27.86 -2.58
N ILE A 634 -4.20 -28.18 -3.23
CA ILE A 634 -3.91 -29.54 -3.70
C ILE A 634 -3.61 -30.49 -2.54
N GLN A 635 -3.00 -29.99 -1.46
CA GLN A 635 -2.81 -30.71 -0.21
C GLN A 635 -4.15 -31.18 0.35
N LYS A 636 -5.11 -30.26 0.52
CA LYS A 636 -6.47 -30.58 1.04
C LYS A 636 -7.17 -31.62 0.20
N TYR A 637 -7.02 -31.54 -1.12
CA TYR A 637 -7.58 -32.55 -2.01
C TYR A 637 -7.04 -33.94 -1.75
N TYR A 638 -5.72 -34.11 -1.60
CA TYR A 638 -5.09 -35.40 -1.39
C TYR A 638 -5.11 -35.88 0.06
N GLU A 639 -5.12 -35.00 1.05
CA GLU A 639 -5.29 -35.37 2.48
C GLU A 639 -6.63 -36.09 2.71
N ASP A 640 -7.71 -35.59 2.17
CA ASP A 640 -9.03 -36.22 2.29
C ASP A 640 -9.14 -37.59 1.60
N LYS A 641 -8.15 -37.93 0.77
CA LYS A 641 -8.07 -39.18 -0.01
C LYS A 641 -6.85 -40.05 0.34
N SER A 642 -6.09 -39.69 1.36
CA SER A 642 -4.78 -40.28 1.68
C SER A 642 -4.82 -41.74 2.11
N ASP A 643 -5.97 -42.25 2.54
CA ASP A 643 -6.14 -43.66 2.96
C ASP A 643 -6.70 -44.56 1.84
N LYS A 644 -6.75 -44.06 0.60
CA LYS A 644 -7.38 -44.77 -0.51
C LYS A 644 -6.40 -44.89 -1.68
N HIS A 645 -6.46 -46.06 -2.30
CA HIS A 645 -5.94 -46.29 -3.64
C HIS A 645 -6.62 -45.33 -4.63
N ILE A 646 -5.85 -44.48 -5.28
CA ILE A 646 -6.37 -43.48 -6.21
C ILE A 646 -6.51 -44.09 -7.60
N GLU A 647 -7.75 -44.42 -7.94
CA GLU A 647 -8.09 -44.86 -9.27
C GLU A 647 -8.46 -43.69 -10.20
N ARG A 648 -8.34 -43.93 -11.49
CA ARG A 648 -8.73 -42.96 -12.52
C ARG A 648 -10.19 -42.50 -12.35
N SER A 649 -11.10 -43.46 -12.10
CA SER A 649 -12.50 -43.18 -11.86
C SER A 649 -12.78 -42.20 -10.71
N THR A 650 -11.99 -42.28 -9.62
CA THR A 650 -12.10 -41.39 -8.44
C THR A 650 -11.83 -39.93 -8.83
N ILE A 651 -10.80 -39.69 -9.63
CA ILE A 651 -10.44 -38.32 -10.07
C ILE A 651 -11.45 -37.83 -11.11
N GLU A 652 -11.84 -38.69 -12.07
CA GLU A 652 -12.79 -38.33 -13.13
C GLU A 652 -14.18 -38.00 -12.56
N GLN A 653 -14.59 -38.63 -11.48
CA GLN A 653 -15.84 -38.30 -10.79
C GLN A 653 -15.81 -36.88 -10.21
N ASP A 654 -14.71 -36.48 -9.55
CA ASP A 654 -14.57 -35.13 -9.03
C ASP A 654 -14.48 -34.05 -10.13
N LEU A 655 -13.89 -34.41 -11.29
CA LEU A 655 -13.83 -33.53 -12.47
C LEU A 655 -15.14 -33.44 -13.22
N ALA A 656 -16.05 -34.44 -13.09
CA ALA A 656 -17.36 -34.48 -13.77
C ALA A 656 -18.41 -33.55 -13.09
N ASP A 657 -18.18 -33.15 -11.85
CA ASP A 657 -19.03 -32.15 -11.17
C ASP A 657 -18.97 -30.81 -11.90
N LYS A 658 -20.06 -30.42 -12.57
CA LYS A 658 -20.14 -29.16 -13.33
C LYS A 658 -19.88 -27.91 -12.46
N LYS A 659 -20.17 -28.00 -11.18
CA LYS A 659 -19.96 -26.88 -10.21
C LYS A 659 -18.61 -26.94 -9.50
N TYR A 660 -17.85 -28.02 -9.66
CA TYR A 660 -16.59 -28.26 -8.98
C TYR A 660 -16.66 -27.98 -7.47
N THR A 661 -17.76 -28.40 -6.84
CA THR A 661 -18.12 -28.04 -5.46
C THR A 661 -17.04 -28.45 -4.48
N TYR A 662 -16.51 -29.68 -4.64
CA TYR A 662 -15.45 -30.19 -3.77
C TYR A 662 -14.12 -29.46 -3.96
N LEU A 663 -13.67 -29.24 -5.21
CA LEU A 663 -12.44 -28.50 -5.50
C LEU A 663 -12.51 -27.04 -5.00
N SER A 664 -13.67 -26.41 -5.18
CA SER A 664 -13.92 -25.05 -4.67
C SER A 664 -13.89 -24.99 -3.14
N ALA A 665 -14.34 -26.04 -2.45
CA ALA A 665 -14.26 -26.12 -0.99
C ALA A 665 -12.79 -26.23 -0.51
N CYS A 666 -11.95 -27.02 -1.21
CA CYS A 666 -10.52 -27.13 -0.92
C CYS A 666 -9.81 -25.76 -1.07
N ILE A 667 -10.14 -25.03 -2.16
CA ILE A 667 -9.59 -23.69 -2.41
C ILE A 667 -10.01 -22.72 -1.29
N LYS A 668 -11.29 -22.69 -0.91
CA LYS A 668 -11.78 -21.83 0.17
C LYS A 668 -11.09 -22.11 1.51
N LYS A 669 -10.90 -23.40 1.85
CA LYS A 669 -10.14 -23.78 3.05
C LYS A 669 -8.71 -23.23 3.00
N ALA A 670 -8.02 -23.34 1.85
CA ALA A 670 -6.67 -22.83 1.67
C ALA A 670 -6.57 -21.30 1.85
N PHE A 671 -7.51 -20.54 1.28
CA PHE A 671 -7.60 -19.09 1.48
C PHE A 671 -7.79 -18.73 2.95
N ASN A 672 -8.70 -19.43 3.64
CA ASN A 672 -8.96 -19.17 5.06
C ASN A 672 -7.73 -19.44 5.93
N GLU A 673 -7.02 -20.55 5.70
CA GLU A 673 -5.80 -20.90 6.45
C GLU A 673 -4.63 -19.94 6.17
N SER A 674 -4.53 -19.46 4.93
CA SER A 674 -3.53 -18.47 4.54
C SER A 674 -3.87 -17.05 5.03
N ASN A 675 -5.03 -16.86 5.67
CA ASN A 675 -5.52 -15.55 6.12
C ASN A 675 -5.58 -14.50 4.99
N VAL A 676 -5.96 -14.94 3.80
CA VAL A 676 -6.09 -14.10 2.60
C VAL A 676 -7.55 -14.10 2.16
N ARG A 677 -8.04 -12.95 1.73
CA ARG A 677 -9.39 -12.85 1.19
C ARG A 677 -9.49 -13.65 -0.11
N ASP A 678 -10.52 -14.48 -0.21
CA ASP A 678 -10.83 -15.17 -1.47
C ASP A 678 -11.08 -14.15 -2.59
N ASN A 679 -10.35 -14.32 -3.68
CA ASN A 679 -10.47 -13.50 -4.88
C ASN A 679 -10.97 -14.42 -6.01
N SER A 680 -12.15 -14.11 -6.55
CA SER A 680 -12.80 -14.95 -7.56
C SER A 680 -11.94 -15.23 -8.80
N ILE A 681 -11.08 -14.26 -9.21
CA ILE A 681 -10.17 -14.45 -10.34
C ILE A 681 -9.08 -15.46 -9.97
N ILE A 682 -8.49 -15.28 -8.79
CA ILE A 682 -7.39 -16.14 -8.33
C ILE A 682 -7.90 -17.53 -8.04
N SER A 683 -9.06 -17.67 -7.38
CA SER A 683 -9.74 -18.95 -7.19
C SER A 683 -10.05 -19.64 -8.52
N GLY A 684 -10.47 -18.88 -9.54
CA GLY A 684 -10.68 -19.39 -10.90
C GLY A 684 -9.41 -19.92 -11.56
N ILE A 685 -8.28 -19.22 -11.41
CA ILE A 685 -6.98 -19.67 -11.95
C ILE A 685 -6.49 -20.90 -11.19
N ILE A 686 -6.59 -20.91 -9.86
CA ILE A 686 -6.21 -22.06 -9.03
C ILE A 686 -7.08 -23.27 -9.38
N LEU A 687 -8.37 -23.07 -9.54
CA LEU A 687 -9.28 -24.14 -9.95
C LEU A 687 -8.89 -24.72 -11.33
N LYS A 688 -8.52 -23.86 -12.29
CA LYS A 688 -8.00 -24.31 -13.57
C LYS A 688 -6.74 -25.19 -13.38
N TYR A 689 -5.77 -24.72 -12.59
CA TYR A 689 -4.54 -25.47 -12.37
C TYR A 689 -4.75 -26.77 -11.62
N LEU A 690 -5.64 -26.80 -10.62
CA LEU A 690 -6.05 -28.05 -9.96
C LEU A 690 -6.64 -29.04 -10.96
N LYS A 691 -7.53 -28.59 -11.84
CA LYS A 691 -8.12 -29.45 -12.88
C LYS A 691 -7.07 -30.01 -13.82
N ASP A 692 -6.09 -29.21 -14.23
CA ASP A 692 -5.05 -29.63 -15.15
C ASP A 692 -4.12 -30.67 -14.49
N VAL A 693 -3.75 -30.45 -13.20
CA VAL A 693 -3.01 -31.46 -12.41
C VAL A 693 -3.83 -32.76 -12.26
N LEU A 694 -5.09 -32.65 -11.91
CA LEU A 694 -5.95 -33.83 -11.69
C LEU A 694 -6.19 -34.61 -12.99
N ARG A 695 -6.31 -33.98 -14.14
CA ARG A 695 -6.39 -34.66 -15.43
C ARG A 695 -5.11 -35.42 -15.74
N TYR A 696 -3.97 -34.80 -15.45
CA TYR A 696 -2.67 -35.43 -15.62
C TYR A 696 -2.51 -36.63 -14.68
N ASP A 697 -2.89 -36.49 -13.41
CA ASP A 697 -2.85 -37.57 -12.42
C ASP A 697 -3.85 -38.68 -12.77
N ALA A 698 -5.05 -38.38 -13.30
CA ALA A 698 -5.99 -39.37 -13.79
C ALA A 698 -5.42 -40.24 -14.92
N ALA A 699 -4.61 -39.62 -15.82
CA ALA A 699 -3.93 -40.38 -16.90
C ALA A 699 -2.80 -41.28 -16.35
N LYS A 700 -2.23 -40.95 -15.18
CA LYS A 700 -1.19 -41.74 -14.50
C LYS A 700 -1.74 -42.77 -13.51
N ALA A 701 -2.97 -42.66 -13.08
CA ALA A 701 -3.61 -43.59 -12.13
C ALA A 701 -3.64 -45.05 -12.68
N PRO A 702 -3.60 -46.11 -11.83
CA PRO A 702 -3.69 -46.05 -10.36
C PRO A 702 -2.39 -45.73 -9.64
N PHE A 703 -2.49 -45.14 -8.43
CA PHE A 703 -1.36 -44.92 -7.50
C PHE A 703 -1.85 -44.76 -6.06
N ASP A 704 -0.94 -44.99 -5.11
CA ASP A 704 -1.21 -44.85 -3.66
C ASP A 704 -0.56 -43.60 -3.09
N ILE A 705 -1.31 -42.72 -2.47
CA ILE A 705 -0.77 -41.58 -1.76
C ILE A 705 -0.13 -42.04 -0.46
N VAL A 706 1.03 -41.47 -0.13
CA VAL A 706 1.73 -41.72 1.14
C VAL A 706 1.45 -40.59 2.12
N PRO A 707 0.47 -40.76 3.04
CA PRO A 707 -0.03 -39.64 3.89
C PRO A 707 1.04 -38.99 4.75
N GLN A 708 2.01 -39.76 5.20
CA GLN A 708 3.10 -39.30 6.06
C GLN A 708 4.07 -38.32 5.37
N TYR A 709 3.96 -38.14 4.05
CA TYR A 709 4.81 -37.27 3.24
C TYR A 709 4.04 -36.21 2.45
N ILE A 710 2.76 -35.94 2.76
CA ILE A 710 2.02 -34.80 2.20
C ILE A 710 2.34 -33.56 3.04
N GLU A 711 2.96 -32.55 2.43
CA GLU A 711 3.31 -31.28 3.10
C GLU A 711 4.05 -31.47 4.45
N LYS A 712 4.86 -32.53 4.55
CA LYS A 712 5.60 -32.89 5.77
C LYS A 712 7.10 -32.69 5.58
N PHE A 713 7.75 -32.36 6.69
CA PHE A 713 9.20 -32.20 6.73
C PHE A 713 9.91 -33.54 6.94
N LEU A 714 10.90 -33.80 6.10
CA LEU A 714 11.80 -34.93 6.24
C LEU A 714 13.26 -34.47 6.17
N TYR A 715 14.07 -34.94 7.09
CA TYR A 715 15.48 -34.56 7.21
C TYR A 715 16.37 -35.76 7.47
N VAL A 716 17.57 -35.76 6.88
CA VAL A 716 18.63 -36.72 7.15
C VAL A 716 19.83 -36.01 7.77
N PRO A 717 20.57 -36.69 8.69
CA PRO A 717 21.70 -36.08 9.35
C PRO A 717 22.95 -36.05 8.46
N PHE A 718 23.67 -34.95 8.52
CA PHE A 718 25.01 -34.77 7.95
C PHE A 718 25.96 -34.26 9.01
N VAL A 719 27.22 -34.66 8.95
CA VAL A 719 28.28 -34.18 9.83
C VAL A 719 29.34 -33.51 8.97
N SER A 720 29.63 -32.23 9.24
CA SER A 720 30.69 -31.53 8.54
C SER A 720 32.07 -31.98 8.93
N LYS A 721 33.09 -31.77 8.13
CA LYS A 721 34.51 -32.01 8.45
C LYS A 721 34.93 -31.31 9.74
N SER A 722 34.31 -30.21 10.07
CA SER A 722 34.55 -29.45 11.32
C SER A 722 33.76 -29.99 12.53
N GLY A 723 33.08 -31.14 12.42
CA GLY A 723 32.34 -31.80 13.49
C GLY A 723 30.95 -31.23 13.80
N TYR A 724 30.43 -30.29 13.02
CA TYR A 724 29.07 -29.78 13.22
C TYR A 724 28.04 -30.75 12.65
N MET A 725 27.03 -31.08 13.44
CA MET A 725 25.89 -31.89 13.02
C MET A 725 24.76 -30.97 12.49
N VAL A 726 24.29 -31.24 11.30
CA VAL A 726 23.19 -30.51 10.66
C VAL A 726 22.21 -31.48 10.00
N LYS A 727 20.92 -31.13 10.01
CA LYS A 727 19.87 -31.89 9.33
C LYS A 727 19.58 -31.28 7.99
N VAL A 728 19.70 -32.05 6.89
CA VAL A 728 19.43 -31.63 5.53
C VAL A 728 18.15 -32.27 5.01
N GLY A 729 17.29 -31.53 4.32
CA GLY A 729 16.03 -32.04 3.80
C GLY A 729 15.06 -30.91 3.46
N GLY A 730 13.79 -31.14 3.72
CA GLY A 730 12.76 -30.08 3.53
C GLY A 730 11.35 -30.58 3.62
N LYS A 731 10.42 -29.74 3.19
CA LYS A 731 8.98 -30.01 3.18
C LYS A 731 8.59 -30.57 1.82
N PHE A 732 8.02 -31.75 1.81
CA PHE A 732 7.54 -32.43 0.60
C PHE A 732 6.16 -31.95 0.24
N ASP A 733 5.91 -31.69 -1.02
CA ASP A 733 4.57 -31.37 -1.50
C ASP A 733 3.71 -32.65 -1.53
N ARG A 734 4.15 -33.69 -2.24
CA ARG A 734 3.45 -34.98 -2.32
C ARG A 734 4.43 -36.11 -2.60
N VAL A 735 4.21 -37.27 -1.97
CA VAL A 735 4.81 -38.55 -2.36
C VAL A 735 3.70 -39.54 -2.62
N HIS A 736 3.81 -40.31 -3.72
CA HIS A 736 2.91 -41.41 -4.03
C HIS A 736 3.70 -42.64 -4.50
N ILE A 737 3.07 -43.80 -4.40
CA ILE A 737 3.66 -45.06 -4.87
C ILE A 737 2.96 -45.47 -6.15
N LYS A 738 3.75 -45.72 -7.20
CA LYS A 738 3.28 -46.30 -8.46
C LYS A 738 4.27 -47.34 -8.93
N ASP A 739 3.78 -48.49 -9.33
CA ASP A 739 4.62 -49.61 -9.82
C ASP A 739 5.80 -49.94 -8.86
N ASN A 740 5.53 -49.88 -7.56
CA ASN A 740 6.52 -50.08 -6.46
C ASN A 740 7.62 -49.00 -6.39
N ILE A 741 7.44 -47.86 -7.05
CA ILE A 741 8.37 -46.72 -7.05
C ILE A 741 7.75 -45.58 -6.22
N TYR A 742 8.50 -45.00 -5.28
CA TYR A 742 8.13 -43.79 -4.57
C TYR A 742 8.40 -42.56 -5.45
N VAL A 743 7.37 -41.92 -5.91
CA VAL A 743 7.46 -40.74 -6.77
C VAL A 743 7.36 -39.49 -5.90
N VAL A 744 8.41 -38.68 -5.89
CA VAL A 744 8.47 -37.38 -5.20
C VAL A 744 8.01 -36.30 -6.18
N VAL A 745 6.85 -35.73 -5.94
CA VAL A 745 6.28 -34.68 -6.76
C VAL A 745 6.48 -33.33 -6.06
N ASP A 746 6.99 -32.36 -6.79
CA ASP A 746 7.12 -30.98 -6.37
C ASP A 746 6.40 -30.06 -7.38
N TYR A 747 5.45 -29.25 -6.90
CA TYR A 747 4.62 -28.39 -7.75
C TYR A 747 5.27 -27.02 -7.95
N LYS A 748 5.26 -26.53 -9.19
CA LYS A 748 5.75 -25.20 -9.54
C LYS A 748 4.68 -24.40 -10.29
N THR A 749 4.28 -23.28 -9.69
CA THR A 749 3.33 -22.34 -10.29
C THR A 749 4.00 -21.30 -11.20
N GLY A 750 5.35 -21.31 -11.25
CA GLY A 750 6.17 -20.42 -12.07
C GLY A 750 6.12 -20.75 -13.56
N LYS A 751 6.71 -19.86 -14.36
CA LYS A 751 6.78 -20.02 -15.82
C LYS A 751 7.65 -21.25 -16.18
N TRP A 752 7.10 -22.10 -17.05
CA TRP A 752 7.86 -23.19 -17.67
C TRP A 752 8.58 -22.70 -18.94
N SER A 753 9.84 -23.05 -19.06
CA SER A 753 10.70 -22.67 -20.20
C SER A 753 11.20 -23.88 -21.02
N GLY A 754 10.56 -25.03 -20.85
CA GLY A 754 10.90 -26.29 -21.48
C GLY A 754 11.31 -27.38 -20.50
N PRO A 755 11.61 -28.60 -20.97
CA PRO A 755 12.02 -29.72 -20.13
C PRO A 755 13.23 -29.37 -19.24
N VAL A 756 13.19 -29.76 -17.97
CA VAL A 756 14.25 -29.43 -17.00
C VAL A 756 15.46 -30.31 -17.22
N LYS A 757 16.57 -29.70 -17.67
CA LYS A 757 17.81 -30.40 -18.06
C LYS A 757 19.03 -29.77 -17.38
N ALA A 758 19.76 -30.54 -16.59
CA ALA A 758 21.08 -30.18 -16.09
C ALA A 758 22.17 -30.85 -16.95
N ALA A 759 23.21 -30.08 -17.32
CA ALA A 759 24.31 -30.58 -18.15
C ALA A 759 25.13 -31.63 -17.43
N ASN A 760 25.34 -31.44 -16.11
CA ASN A 760 25.90 -32.43 -15.20
C ASN A 760 25.37 -32.13 -13.80
N LEU A 761 25.43 -33.11 -12.90
CA LEU A 761 24.88 -33.00 -11.55
C LEU A 761 25.65 -31.97 -10.72
N LYS A 762 26.97 -31.91 -10.83
CA LYS A 762 27.81 -30.99 -10.07
C LYS A 762 27.46 -29.52 -10.32
N ASP A 763 27.09 -29.17 -11.55
CA ASP A 763 26.68 -27.79 -11.89
C ASP A 763 25.44 -27.32 -11.11
N VAL A 764 24.52 -28.23 -10.78
CA VAL A 764 23.31 -27.94 -9.99
C VAL A 764 23.67 -27.45 -8.59
N PHE A 765 24.75 -27.97 -8.00
CA PHE A 765 25.20 -27.63 -6.64
C PHE A 765 26.26 -26.53 -6.58
N THR A 766 26.78 -26.09 -7.72
CA THR A 766 27.90 -25.13 -7.76
C THR A 766 27.63 -23.87 -8.60
N LYS A 767 26.63 -23.88 -9.51
CA LYS A 767 26.38 -22.75 -10.42
C LYS A 767 25.00 -22.13 -10.21
N PRO A 768 24.89 -20.81 -10.06
CA PRO A 768 23.61 -20.12 -9.88
C PRO A 768 22.88 -19.90 -11.21
N GLU A 769 22.33 -20.95 -11.82
CA GLU A 769 21.65 -20.93 -13.13
C GLU A 769 20.11 -21.04 -12.96
N THR A 770 19.47 -19.90 -12.70
CA THR A 770 18.01 -19.84 -12.50
C THR A 770 17.21 -20.11 -13.76
N LEU A 771 17.69 -19.68 -14.93
CA LEU A 771 17.04 -19.93 -16.23
C LEU A 771 16.95 -21.41 -16.60
N LYS A 772 17.87 -22.24 -16.06
CA LYS A 772 17.88 -23.69 -16.24
C LYS A 772 17.17 -24.43 -15.10
N HIS A 773 16.51 -23.72 -14.22
CA HIS A 773 15.78 -24.28 -13.06
C HIS A 773 16.64 -25.13 -12.11
N TYR A 774 17.94 -24.82 -11.97
CA TYR A 774 18.87 -25.58 -11.09
C TYR A 774 18.43 -25.54 -9.63
N ASN A 775 17.78 -24.46 -9.19
CA ASN A 775 17.16 -24.35 -7.86
C ASN A 775 16.10 -25.45 -7.63
N TYR A 776 15.27 -25.74 -8.63
CA TYR A 776 14.24 -26.79 -8.53
C TYR A 776 14.83 -28.19 -8.63
N VAL A 777 15.87 -28.37 -9.48
CA VAL A 777 16.60 -29.63 -9.58
C VAL A 777 17.27 -29.93 -8.22
N LEU A 778 18.01 -28.97 -7.63
CA LEU A 778 18.63 -29.13 -6.33
C LEU A 778 17.58 -29.50 -5.27
N GLN A 779 16.42 -28.87 -5.29
CA GLN A 779 15.33 -29.15 -4.37
C GLN A 779 14.85 -30.60 -4.47
N THR A 780 14.56 -31.06 -5.68
CA THR A 780 14.10 -32.44 -5.91
C THR A 780 15.19 -33.47 -5.57
N MET A 781 16.47 -33.15 -5.83
CA MET A 781 17.58 -34.04 -5.43
C MET A 781 17.70 -34.17 -3.92
N VAL A 782 17.64 -33.05 -3.19
CA VAL A 782 17.72 -33.07 -1.72
C VAL A 782 16.52 -33.81 -1.11
N TYR A 783 15.33 -33.67 -1.68
CA TYR A 783 14.14 -34.38 -1.22
C TYR A 783 14.26 -35.87 -1.51
N SER A 784 14.63 -36.23 -2.74
CA SER A 784 14.81 -37.65 -3.10
C SER A 784 15.88 -38.34 -2.24
N LEU A 785 16.98 -37.64 -1.92
CA LEU A 785 18.01 -38.16 -1.01
C LEU A 785 17.44 -38.39 0.40
N ALA A 786 16.69 -37.42 0.94
CA ALA A 786 16.10 -37.55 2.27
C ALA A 786 15.10 -38.71 2.35
N LEU A 787 14.31 -38.91 1.32
CA LEU A 787 13.33 -40.00 1.24
C LEU A 787 14.03 -41.34 1.07
N ASP A 788 14.97 -41.45 0.14
CA ASP A 788 15.72 -42.70 -0.14
C ASP A 788 16.47 -43.18 1.11
N GLU A 789 17.22 -42.31 1.79
CA GLU A 789 17.91 -42.70 3.04
C GLU A 789 16.97 -43.10 4.17
N THR A 790 15.78 -42.48 4.25
CA THR A 790 14.80 -42.85 5.27
C THR A 790 14.19 -44.22 4.98
N LEU A 791 13.78 -44.48 3.73
CA LEU A 791 13.15 -45.73 3.33
C LEU A 791 14.11 -46.93 3.41
N ASN A 792 15.37 -46.70 3.02
CA ASN A 792 16.33 -47.76 2.89
C ASN A 792 17.19 -47.98 4.17
N LYS A 793 17.00 -47.17 5.22
CA LYS A 793 17.70 -47.30 6.50
C LYS A 793 17.18 -48.45 7.36
N GLU A 794 15.90 -48.73 7.31
CA GLU A 794 15.17 -49.66 8.18
C GLU A 794 14.59 -50.88 7.42
N SER A 795 14.70 -50.91 6.09
CA SER A 795 14.04 -51.90 5.25
C SER A 795 15.02 -52.93 4.69
N ILE A 796 14.63 -54.20 4.75
CA ILE A 796 15.32 -55.33 4.11
C ILE A 796 15.13 -55.27 2.57
N GLN A 797 14.04 -54.69 2.11
CA GLN A 797 13.72 -54.53 0.72
C GLN A 797 14.07 -53.08 0.25
N LYS A 798 14.93 -52.95 -0.75
CA LYS A 798 15.27 -51.64 -1.31
C LYS A 798 14.09 -51.04 -2.05
N HIS A 799 13.74 -49.81 -1.73
CA HIS A 799 12.71 -49.03 -2.39
C HIS A 799 13.35 -48.10 -3.43
N SER A 800 12.75 -48.04 -4.62
CA SER A 800 13.16 -47.07 -5.65
C SER A 800 12.45 -45.72 -5.45
N VAL A 801 13.17 -44.61 -5.68
CA VAL A 801 12.67 -43.23 -5.60
C VAL A 801 12.82 -42.57 -6.97
N ARG A 802 11.79 -41.80 -7.40
CA ARG A 802 11.83 -41.03 -8.64
C ARG A 802 11.42 -39.55 -8.38
N PRO A 803 12.25 -38.54 -8.74
CA PRO A 803 11.86 -37.15 -8.68
C PRO A 803 11.04 -36.73 -9.89
N GLU A 804 9.96 -35.95 -9.64
CA GLU A 804 9.14 -35.34 -10.68
C GLU A 804 8.84 -33.86 -10.36
N LEU A 805 8.94 -32.97 -11.35
CA LEU A 805 8.62 -31.55 -11.27
C LEU A 805 7.35 -31.22 -12.06
N TYR A 806 6.31 -30.80 -11.36
CA TYR A 806 5.01 -30.47 -11.98
C TYR A 806 4.88 -28.96 -12.18
N PHE A 807 5.19 -28.47 -13.39
CA PHE A 807 4.89 -27.06 -13.75
C PHE A 807 3.41 -26.95 -14.12
N VAL A 808 2.60 -26.53 -13.16
CA VAL A 808 1.14 -26.59 -13.26
C VAL A 808 0.56 -25.77 -14.41
N ALA A 809 1.22 -24.65 -14.78
CA ALA A 809 0.80 -23.83 -15.92
C ALA A 809 1.08 -24.48 -17.29
N ALA A 810 1.93 -25.53 -17.35
CA ALA A 810 2.35 -26.17 -18.59
C ALA A 810 1.86 -27.60 -18.75
N MET A 811 1.09 -28.14 -17.80
CA MET A 811 0.67 -29.55 -17.80
C MET A 811 -0.21 -29.96 -19.01
N THR A 812 -0.82 -28.99 -19.67
CA THR A 812 -1.62 -29.21 -20.90
C THR A 812 -0.79 -29.06 -22.18
N HIS A 813 0.49 -28.75 -22.08
CA HIS A 813 1.37 -28.60 -23.25
C HIS A 813 1.82 -29.97 -23.77
N GLU A 814 1.82 -30.14 -25.08
CA GLU A 814 2.14 -31.43 -25.71
C GLU A 814 3.56 -31.94 -25.36
N ASP A 815 4.52 -31.01 -25.21
CA ASP A 815 5.93 -31.34 -24.90
C ASP A 815 6.20 -31.42 -23.39
N PHE A 816 5.18 -31.30 -22.54
CA PHE A 816 5.38 -31.32 -21.09
C PHE A 816 5.86 -32.70 -20.60
N THR A 817 6.97 -32.71 -19.87
CA THR A 817 7.45 -33.88 -19.12
C THR A 817 7.82 -33.45 -17.70
N PRO A 818 7.38 -34.19 -16.66
CA PRO A 818 7.76 -33.92 -15.27
C PRO A 818 9.14 -34.47 -14.91
N GLN A 819 9.73 -35.28 -15.78
CA GLN A 819 11.01 -35.93 -15.49
C GLN A 819 12.16 -34.92 -15.49
N VAL A 820 13.01 -35.03 -14.48
CA VAL A 820 14.28 -34.30 -14.39
C VAL A 820 15.33 -35.04 -15.17
N THR A 821 16.04 -34.35 -16.08
CA THR A 821 17.11 -34.94 -16.90
C THR A 821 18.47 -34.43 -16.44
N VAL A 822 19.41 -35.33 -16.16
CA VAL A 822 20.80 -35.02 -15.84
C VAL A 822 21.70 -35.78 -16.81
N ASP A 823 22.75 -35.13 -17.31
CA ASP A 823 23.67 -35.74 -18.29
C ASP A 823 22.96 -36.36 -19.51
N LYS A 824 21.91 -35.72 -19.99
CA LYS A 824 21.03 -36.14 -21.07
C LYS A 824 20.19 -37.41 -20.79
N HIS A 825 20.23 -37.95 -19.58
CA HIS A 825 19.46 -39.13 -19.18
C HIS A 825 18.36 -38.71 -18.20
N PRO A 826 17.08 -39.10 -18.38
CA PRO A 826 16.04 -38.90 -17.40
C PRO A 826 16.36 -39.73 -16.14
N ILE A 827 16.03 -39.20 -14.97
CA ILE A 827 16.23 -39.89 -13.72
C ILE A 827 15.00 -40.75 -13.44
N ASP A 828 15.04 -41.99 -13.87
CA ASP A 828 13.96 -42.95 -13.62
C ASP A 828 14.11 -43.58 -12.24
N GLU A 829 15.34 -43.79 -11.77
CA GLU A 829 15.65 -44.30 -10.45
C GLU A 829 16.73 -43.45 -9.78
N PHE A 830 16.42 -42.85 -8.64
CA PHE A 830 17.33 -41.97 -7.92
C PHE A 830 18.57 -42.73 -7.40
N SER A 831 18.46 -44.04 -7.15
CA SER A 831 19.56 -44.89 -6.71
C SER A 831 20.80 -44.83 -7.60
N SER A 832 20.63 -44.55 -8.89
CA SER A 832 21.74 -44.46 -9.88
C SER A 832 22.65 -43.25 -9.64
N ILE A 833 22.13 -42.18 -9.05
CA ILE A 833 22.85 -40.90 -8.79
C ILE A 833 22.95 -40.56 -7.29
N ARG A 834 22.43 -41.44 -6.40
CA ARG A 834 22.31 -41.16 -4.98
C ARG A 834 23.65 -40.78 -4.34
N ASP A 835 24.69 -41.57 -4.60
CA ASP A 835 26.00 -41.38 -3.95
C ASP A 835 26.66 -40.08 -4.45
N GLU A 836 26.49 -39.73 -5.71
CA GLU A 836 26.95 -38.45 -6.25
C GLU A 836 26.19 -37.24 -5.63
N VAL A 837 24.86 -37.31 -5.54
CA VAL A 837 24.04 -36.28 -4.86
C VAL A 837 24.45 -36.14 -3.41
N ARG A 838 24.64 -37.27 -2.70
CA ARG A 838 25.05 -37.25 -1.30
C ARG A 838 26.41 -36.57 -1.12
N ASN A 839 27.35 -36.86 -2.01
CA ASN A 839 28.69 -36.28 -1.97
C ASN A 839 28.62 -34.75 -2.25
N GLU A 840 27.85 -34.32 -3.20
CA GLU A 840 27.70 -32.88 -3.47
C GLU A 840 27.00 -32.11 -2.32
N VAL A 841 25.99 -32.71 -1.70
CA VAL A 841 25.37 -32.14 -0.46
C VAL A 841 26.39 -32.11 0.67
N GLN A 842 27.22 -33.16 0.84
CA GLN A 842 28.29 -33.18 1.86
C GLN A 842 29.31 -32.09 1.61
N ASN A 843 29.73 -31.89 0.36
CA ASN A 843 30.65 -30.83 -0.03
C ASN A 843 30.09 -29.44 0.32
N MET A 844 28.81 -29.22 0.05
CA MET A 844 28.13 -27.94 0.43
C MET A 844 28.09 -27.77 1.97
N VAL A 845 27.76 -28.82 2.70
CA VAL A 845 27.77 -28.81 4.19
C VAL A 845 29.17 -28.48 4.70
N ASP A 846 30.20 -29.15 4.16
CA ASP A 846 31.58 -28.88 4.54
C ASP A 846 32.00 -27.43 4.28
N ASP A 847 31.62 -26.87 3.14
CA ASP A 847 31.91 -25.47 2.79
C ASP A 847 31.17 -24.46 3.67
N ILE A 848 29.89 -24.69 3.95
CA ILE A 848 29.08 -23.83 4.82
C ILE A 848 29.68 -23.79 6.24
N PHE A 849 30.16 -24.93 6.75
CA PHE A 849 30.70 -25.04 8.10
C PHE A 849 32.25 -24.89 8.20
N ASP A 850 32.91 -24.56 7.09
CA ASP A 850 34.32 -24.21 7.07
C ASP A 850 34.55 -22.81 7.62
N ILE A 851 35.11 -22.69 8.79
CA ILE A 851 35.36 -21.41 9.49
C ILE A 851 36.44 -20.57 8.79
N SER A 852 37.33 -21.22 7.98
CA SER A 852 38.37 -20.52 7.24
C SER A 852 37.82 -19.71 6.02
N LYS A 853 36.62 -20.06 5.56
CA LYS A 853 35.99 -19.43 4.42
C LYS A 853 34.92 -18.44 4.89
N PRO A 854 35.05 -17.13 4.64
CA PRO A 854 34.00 -16.16 5.01
C PRO A 854 32.74 -16.33 4.16
N PHE A 855 31.63 -15.74 4.60
CA PHE A 855 30.46 -15.56 3.75
C PHE A 855 30.72 -14.41 2.74
N THR A 856 31.07 -14.75 1.52
CA THR A 856 31.45 -13.78 0.46
C THR A 856 30.23 -13.31 -0.31
N PRO A 857 30.26 -12.07 -0.83
CA PRO A 857 29.28 -11.63 -1.84
C PRO A 857 29.47 -12.42 -3.15
N CYS A 858 28.39 -12.53 -3.95
CA CYS A 858 28.48 -13.14 -5.28
C CYS A 858 29.40 -12.32 -6.20
N GLU A 859 30.16 -12.99 -7.02
CA GLU A 859 31.11 -12.38 -7.97
C GLU A 859 30.38 -11.64 -9.12
N ASN A 860 29.30 -12.23 -9.62
CA ASN A 860 28.50 -11.69 -10.69
C ASN A 860 27.27 -10.99 -10.14
N GLY A 861 27.09 -9.69 -10.42
CA GLY A 861 25.95 -8.90 -9.95
C GLY A 861 24.56 -9.37 -10.43
N LYS A 862 24.46 -10.38 -11.30
CA LYS A 862 23.19 -10.93 -11.79
C LYS A 862 22.23 -11.37 -10.68
N PRO A 863 22.64 -12.12 -9.63
CA PRO A 863 21.75 -12.47 -8.53
C PRO A 863 21.29 -11.27 -7.70
N CYS A 864 22.02 -10.15 -7.74
CA CYS A 864 21.70 -8.95 -6.95
C CYS A 864 20.48 -8.19 -7.47
N ALA A 865 20.16 -8.29 -8.77
CA ALA A 865 19.04 -7.57 -9.37
C ALA A 865 17.69 -7.84 -8.65
N MET A 866 17.48 -9.10 -8.22
CA MET A 866 16.27 -9.56 -7.53
C MET A 866 16.54 -9.95 -6.07
N CYS A 867 17.65 -9.49 -5.49
CA CYS A 867 18.03 -9.86 -4.13
C CYS A 867 17.36 -8.95 -3.11
N ASP A 868 16.68 -9.56 -2.13
CA ASP A 868 16.02 -8.85 -1.02
C ASP A 868 17.01 -8.02 -0.17
N TYR A 869 18.29 -8.39 -0.20
CA TYR A 869 19.35 -7.75 0.58
C TYR A 869 20.25 -6.82 -0.22
N LYS A 870 19.87 -6.49 -1.47
CA LYS A 870 20.68 -5.62 -2.35
C LYS A 870 21.03 -4.27 -1.70
N CYS A 871 20.09 -3.70 -0.93
CA CYS A 871 20.30 -2.44 -0.22
C CYS A 871 21.40 -2.54 0.85
N LEU A 872 21.52 -3.70 1.52
CA LEU A 872 22.60 -3.96 2.51
C LEU A 872 23.96 -4.14 1.85
N CYS A 873 23.97 -4.55 0.59
CA CYS A 873 25.17 -4.74 -0.21
C CYS A 873 25.53 -3.49 -1.03
N PHE A 874 24.65 -2.47 -1.05
CA PHE A 874 24.80 -1.28 -1.90
C PHE A 874 24.94 -1.61 -3.39
N ARG A 875 24.19 -2.62 -3.87
CA ARG A 875 24.20 -3.10 -5.27
C ARG A 875 22.83 -2.96 -5.94
#